data_acb3aef47fc94b8a0b52e685d6c068ef
#
_entry.id   acb3aef47fc94b8a0b52e685d6c068ef
#
_cell.length_a   1.000
_cell.length_b   1.000
_cell.length_c   1.000
_cell.angle_alpha   90.00
_cell.angle_beta   90.00
_cell.angle_gamma   90.00
#
_symmetry.space_group_name_H-M   'P 1'
#
loop_
_entity.id
_entity.type
_entity.pdbx_description
1 polymer ?
#
loop_
_entity_poly.entity_id
_entity_poly.type
_entity_poly.pdbx_seq_one_letter_code
_entity_poly.pdbx_strand_id
1 'polypeptide(L)'
;GSLAEVIEDINKQDDELKRRLFRAMNNRIKQMANSKFAPRIFDELNNPVTGSFHDERIAFSKAGSQLFLSMGVVSPVMVAQNLNSLVQAKSLDWLRTELEPDARRNLVWALENVCRSENAFMDAAKCLARLAVAENEDISNNATGLFVQLFHIYLSGTKADLKQRISLLQELRCDECYLPLIMRALDNAFKSGTFYRSNTCGIEADDVDYTPNGQDILFYWRDCSILFKSILDQNESLLSAAKSMFEHHISGLARVGAKNVLFDLLDYLGGKCNYDWIEARTCLSQYIDRWLDGSDTLRQEYLEMQEKFAPKNFYDKLNTFIEDNHCKIGEDYLAYAKSMEERLMPLAEEFLTDKVYEKNDLVALLSDKHFDNVGFIKDLAILAKNKPIINDVFKAIFRALSTYPKDYEENFIPKFISFIGDTDIVKDFIENVESAGYYRLSAGILGVLDNKDRSYLKHLIAGYHDGKYEDECVLQYLKRYNYQTIDDVFDIFHFLHKGGIDEKKVCYPFLLDHVWFINKEDLQKMHHIDDYKEILLAFDFKNSSNYLNRQIVDNVEDLIRFTDDKDLIFRFHQRIMQVLVTLDYIDNPFGNIYFELLPKYQDVILDDLLKHLGSSDPLLAYHMTVYLNLGSGSGFGKGPLFQCDYDVLKKACFDNPEYLPARLAQLCPVYVFSSEGRKDCFSDFFIWLCDNFGDQQRMLDEFSSNMGSFSWCGVDGFSDFIAQQIPC
;
A
#
# COMPACT_ATOMS: atom_id res chain seq x y z
N GLY A 1 11.86 49.41 -8.27
CA GLY A 1 12.47 48.21 -8.81
C GLY A 1 11.43 47.32 -9.46
N SER A 2 11.84 46.47 -10.36
CA SER A 2 10.96 45.46 -10.94
C SER A 2 10.58 44.42 -9.87
N LEU A 3 9.49 43.67 -10.07
CA LEU A 3 9.11 42.58 -9.15
C LEU A 3 10.23 41.53 -9.06
N ALA A 4 10.95 41.31 -10.16
CA ALA A 4 12.11 40.40 -10.18
C ALA A 4 13.24 40.87 -9.24
N GLU A 5 13.58 42.16 -9.23
CA GLU A 5 14.58 42.70 -8.29
C GLU A 5 14.12 42.56 -6.83
N VAL A 6 12.85 42.79 -6.56
CA VAL A 6 12.28 42.58 -5.21
C VAL A 6 12.38 41.13 -4.78
N ILE A 7 12.08 40.17 -5.69
CA ILE A 7 12.20 38.75 -5.41
C ILE A 7 13.65 38.33 -5.20
N GLU A 8 14.59 38.84 -6.02
CA GLU A 8 16.01 38.61 -5.82
C GLU A 8 16.51 39.11 -4.46
N ASP A 9 16.03 40.27 -4.02
CA ASP A 9 16.39 40.83 -2.71
C ASP A 9 15.76 40.03 -1.57
N ILE A 10 14.54 39.54 -1.72
CA ILE A 10 13.92 38.60 -0.77
C ILE A 10 14.72 37.31 -0.70
N ASN A 11 15.19 36.79 -1.82
CA ASN A 11 15.96 35.56 -1.87
C ASN A 11 17.32 35.61 -1.15
N LYS A 12 17.83 36.80 -0.94
CA LYS A 12 19.07 37.05 -0.17
C LYS A 12 18.85 37.03 1.36
N GLN A 13 17.58 37.05 1.80
CA GLN A 13 17.24 37.04 3.22
C GLN A 13 17.33 35.62 3.82
N ASP A 14 17.26 35.49 5.15
CA ASP A 14 17.14 34.22 5.83
C ASP A 14 15.82 33.54 5.52
N ASP A 15 15.75 32.22 5.72
CA ASP A 15 14.60 31.41 5.30
C ASP A 15 13.29 31.74 6.03
N GLU A 16 13.35 32.21 7.27
CA GLU A 16 12.15 32.62 8.01
C GLU A 16 11.61 33.95 7.49
N LEU A 17 12.47 34.90 7.22
CA LEU A 17 12.06 36.19 6.66
C LEU A 17 11.53 36.04 5.24
N LYS A 18 12.16 35.16 4.42
CA LYS A 18 11.63 34.78 3.09
C LYS A 18 10.19 34.28 3.19
N ARG A 19 9.95 33.28 4.04
CA ARG A 19 8.61 32.71 4.21
C ARG A 19 7.57 33.74 4.60
N ARG A 20 7.90 34.64 5.52
CA ARG A 20 7.01 35.72 5.97
C ARG A 20 6.70 36.72 4.85
N LEU A 21 7.71 37.15 4.10
CA LEU A 21 7.54 38.06 3.00
C LEU A 21 6.69 37.49 1.87
N PHE A 22 6.95 36.22 1.44
CA PHE A 22 6.14 35.58 0.42
C PHE A 22 4.71 35.36 0.89
N ARG A 23 4.49 34.94 2.13
CA ARG A 23 3.14 34.85 2.70
C ARG A 23 2.40 36.16 2.67
N ALA A 24 3.07 37.25 3.03
CA ALA A 24 2.49 38.62 2.99
C ALA A 24 2.15 39.01 1.55
N MET A 25 3.03 38.76 0.58
CA MET A 25 2.78 39.03 -0.84
C MET A 25 1.59 38.24 -1.37
N ASN A 26 1.54 36.95 -1.11
CA ASN A 26 0.43 36.07 -1.53
C ASN A 26 -0.90 36.54 -0.95
N ASN A 27 -0.94 36.89 0.34
CA ASN A 27 -2.14 37.38 0.98
C ASN A 27 -2.57 38.73 0.37
N ARG A 28 -1.60 39.59 0.04
CA ARG A 28 -1.90 40.87 -0.59
C ARG A 28 -2.44 40.73 -2.00
N ILE A 29 -1.89 39.82 -2.80
CA ILE A 29 -2.42 39.50 -4.14
C ILE A 29 -3.87 39.03 -4.04
N LYS A 30 -4.20 38.10 -3.14
CA LYS A 30 -5.58 37.62 -2.93
C LYS A 30 -6.52 38.77 -2.52
N GLN A 31 -6.10 39.66 -1.60
CA GLN A 31 -6.91 40.80 -1.20
C GLN A 31 -7.15 41.82 -2.32
N MET A 32 -6.19 41.96 -3.25
CA MET A 32 -6.30 42.84 -4.38
C MET A 32 -7.26 42.37 -5.45
N ALA A 33 -7.58 41.09 -5.51
CA ALA A 33 -8.45 40.48 -6.51
C ALA A 33 -9.82 41.17 -6.64
N ASN A 34 -10.38 41.60 -5.51
CA ASN A 34 -11.66 42.29 -5.44
C ASN A 34 -11.55 43.83 -5.49
N SER A 35 -10.35 44.35 -5.75
CA SER A 35 -10.08 45.79 -5.81
C SER A 35 -10.46 46.34 -7.20
N LYS A 36 -11.01 47.54 -7.25
CA LYS A 36 -11.24 48.27 -8.53
C LYS A 36 -9.96 48.52 -9.33
N PHE A 37 -8.80 48.36 -8.75
CA PHE A 37 -7.49 48.50 -9.39
C PHE A 37 -6.93 47.17 -9.92
N ALA A 38 -7.53 46.05 -9.56
CA ALA A 38 -7.03 44.72 -9.93
C ALA A 38 -6.84 44.57 -11.47
N PRO A 39 -7.78 44.91 -12.34
CA PRO A 39 -7.59 44.78 -13.78
C PRO A 39 -6.35 45.54 -14.28
N ARG A 40 -6.14 46.76 -13.87
CA ARG A 40 -4.99 47.59 -14.29
C ARG A 40 -3.65 47.00 -13.79
N ILE A 41 -3.62 46.50 -12.58
CA ILE A 41 -2.42 45.86 -12.02
C ILE A 41 -2.11 44.57 -12.76
N PHE A 42 -3.11 43.79 -13.08
CA PHE A 42 -2.92 42.53 -13.83
C PHE A 42 -2.53 42.77 -15.28
N ASP A 43 -3.04 43.82 -15.93
CA ASP A 43 -2.61 44.23 -17.26
C ASP A 43 -1.14 44.64 -17.27
N GLU A 44 -0.67 45.39 -16.26
CA GLU A 44 0.75 45.73 -16.12
C GLU A 44 1.65 44.53 -15.83
N LEU A 45 1.23 43.63 -14.93
CA LEU A 45 1.97 42.41 -14.62
C LEU A 45 2.03 41.45 -15.82
N ASN A 46 1.03 41.47 -16.68
CA ASN A 46 0.95 40.65 -17.88
C ASN A 46 1.52 41.31 -19.15
N ASN A 47 2.08 42.51 -19.04
CA ASN A 47 2.68 43.16 -20.19
C ASN A 47 3.84 42.35 -20.75
N PRO A 48 3.86 41.97 -22.04
CA PRO A 48 4.85 41.09 -22.61
C PRO A 48 6.28 41.64 -22.60
N VAL A 49 6.46 42.92 -22.43
CA VAL A 49 7.79 43.60 -22.41
C VAL A 49 8.25 43.95 -21.00
N THR A 50 7.34 44.41 -20.14
CA THR A 50 7.67 44.91 -18.81
C THR A 50 7.07 44.04 -17.69
N GLY A 51 6.19 43.13 -18.01
CA GLY A 51 5.44 42.33 -17.05
C GLY A 51 6.29 41.27 -16.38
N SER A 52 6.17 41.22 -15.06
CA SER A 52 6.98 40.30 -14.23
C SER A 52 6.61 38.83 -14.37
N PHE A 53 5.37 38.51 -14.82
CA PHE A 53 4.93 37.15 -14.95
C PHE A 53 5.40 36.43 -16.22
N HIS A 54 6.06 37.15 -17.13
CA HIS A 54 6.79 36.61 -18.28
C HIS A 54 8.28 36.32 -17.96
N ASP A 55 8.75 36.63 -16.76
CA ASP A 55 10.15 36.44 -16.37
C ASP A 55 10.36 35.02 -15.83
N GLU A 56 11.21 34.26 -16.54
CA GLU A 56 11.59 32.91 -16.14
C GLU A 56 12.20 32.82 -14.73
N ARG A 57 12.95 33.87 -14.32
CA ARG A 57 13.57 33.93 -12.99
C ARG A 57 12.53 33.95 -11.88
N ILE A 58 11.31 34.40 -12.17
CA ILE A 58 10.17 34.37 -11.25
C ILE A 58 9.51 33.03 -11.29
N ALA A 59 9.09 32.55 -12.49
CA ALA A 59 8.32 31.33 -12.64
C ALA A 59 9.09 30.09 -12.15
N PHE A 60 10.38 29.99 -12.46
CA PHE A 60 11.18 28.80 -12.19
C PHE A 60 12.02 28.85 -10.91
N SER A 61 11.85 29.88 -10.08
CA SER A 61 12.44 29.95 -8.75
C SER A 61 11.46 29.48 -7.68
N LYS A 62 11.98 28.85 -6.61
CA LYS A 62 11.20 28.40 -5.45
C LYS A 62 10.27 29.47 -4.93
N ALA A 63 10.80 30.66 -4.76
CA ALA A 63 10.11 31.78 -4.15
C ALA A 63 9.11 32.45 -5.11
N GLY A 64 9.54 32.72 -6.35
CA GLY A 64 8.68 33.37 -7.35
C GLY A 64 7.53 32.50 -7.79
N SER A 65 7.75 31.19 -7.92
CA SER A 65 6.70 30.22 -8.29
C SER A 65 5.51 30.20 -7.31
N GLN A 66 5.74 30.47 -6.02
CA GLN A 66 4.66 30.57 -5.03
C GLN A 66 3.63 31.66 -5.35
N LEU A 67 4.01 32.72 -6.06
CA LEU A 67 3.10 33.77 -6.44
C LEU A 67 2.02 33.28 -7.43
N PHE A 68 2.36 32.30 -8.27
CA PHE A 68 1.41 31.72 -9.22
C PHE A 68 0.26 30.95 -8.54
N LEU A 69 0.46 30.44 -7.33
CA LEU A 69 -0.63 29.83 -6.53
C LEU A 69 -1.75 30.84 -6.25
N SER A 70 -1.39 32.05 -5.85
CA SER A 70 -2.37 33.12 -5.55
C SER A 70 -2.89 33.78 -6.82
N MET A 71 -2.04 33.97 -7.82
CA MET A 71 -2.42 34.58 -9.10
C MET A 71 -3.32 33.67 -9.91
N GLY A 72 -3.14 32.32 -9.82
CA GLY A 72 -4.00 31.34 -10.49
C GLY A 72 -5.46 31.41 -10.01
N VAL A 73 -5.67 31.77 -8.75
CA VAL A 73 -7.03 32.00 -8.21
C VAL A 73 -7.63 33.30 -8.73
N VAL A 74 -6.80 34.33 -8.86
CA VAL A 74 -7.23 35.71 -9.17
C VAL A 74 -7.39 35.95 -10.68
N SER A 75 -6.45 35.44 -11.48
CA SER A 75 -6.43 35.62 -12.94
C SER A 75 -5.99 34.34 -13.66
N PRO A 76 -6.84 33.29 -13.66
CA PRO A 76 -6.48 31.97 -14.18
C PRO A 76 -6.05 32.00 -15.65
N VAL A 77 -6.72 32.79 -16.50
CA VAL A 77 -6.39 32.88 -17.95
C VAL A 77 -4.98 33.44 -18.16
N MET A 78 -4.62 34.52 -17.47
CA MET A 78 -3.30 35.13 -17.58
C MET A 78 -2.21 34.13 -17.12
N VAL A 79 -2.42 33.47 -15.98
CA VAL A 79 -1.47 32.47 -15.45
C VAL A 79 -1.31 31.29 -16.41
N ALA A 80 -2.43 30.78 -16.97
CA ALA A 80 -2.39 29.69 -17.96
C ALA A 80 -1.52 30.06 -19.16
N GLN A 81 -1.79 31.21 -19.78
CA GLN A 81 -1.07 31.67 -20.97
C GLN A 81 0.42 31.87 -20.71
N ASN A 82 0.76 32.53 -19.61
CA ASN A 82 2.15 32.81 -19.24
C ASN A 82 2.92 31.54 -18.93
N LEU A 83 2.39 30.66 -18.08
CA LEU A 83 3.05 29.41 -17.73
C LEU A 83 3.14 28.48 -18.94
N ASN A 84 2.10 28.38 -19.76
CA ASN A 84 2.16 27.57 -20.97
C ASN A 84 3.27 28.07 -21.91
N SER A 85 3.37 29.37 -22.15
CA SER A 85 4.44 29.97 -22.96
C SER A 85 5.84 29.65 -22.41
N LEU A 86 6.05 29.86 -21.11
CA LEU A 86 7.35 29.64 -20.47
C LEU A 86 7.76 28.17 -20.45
N VAL A 87 6.83 27.26 -20.12
CA VAL A 87 7.08 25.82 -20.00
C VAL A 87 7.26 25.19 -21.38
N GLN A 88 6.47 25.57 -22.40
CA GLN A 88 6.64 25.07 -23.77
C GLN A 88 7.99 25.51 -24.40
N ALA A 89 8.55 26.63 -23.97
CA ALA A 89 9.85 27.09 -24.44
C ALA A 89 11.04 26.24 -23.91
N LYS A 90 10.81 25.39 -22.89
CA LYS A 90 11.85 24.53 -22.30
C LYS A 90 11.82 23.12 -22.90
N SER A 91 13.01 22.49 -23.01
CA SER A 91 13.10 21.06 -23.37
C SER A 91 12.54 20.19 -22.25
N LEU A 92 12.08 18.99 -22.59
CA LEU A 92 11.62 18.01 -21.59
C LEU A 92 12.73 17.63 -20.61
N ASP A 93 13.97 17.54 -21.11
CA ASP A 93 15.12 17.23 -20.28
C ASP A 93 15.39 18.32 -19.26
N TRP A 94 15.39 19.60 -19.70
CA TRP A 94 15.51 20.74 -18.78
C TRP A 94 14.41 20.73 -17.70
N LEU A 95 13.16 20.48 -18.10
CA LEU A 95 12.04 20.42 -17.16
C LEU A 95 12.18 19.27 -16.15
N ARG A 96 12.88 18.21 -16.53
CA ARG A 96 13.10 17.04 -15.67
C ARG A 96 14.26 17.21 -14.71
N THR A 97 15.37 17.85 -15.16
CA THR A 97 16.64 17.84 -14.44
C THR A 97 16.99 19.19 -13.82
N GLU A 98 16.63 20.31 -14.46
CA GLU A 98 17.07 21.66 -14.08
C GLU A 98 15.99 22.47 -13.36
N LEU A 99 14.71 22.15 -13.57
CA LEU A 99 13.62 22.84 -12.86
C LEU A 99 13.67 22.49 -11.38
N GLU A 100 13.85 23.52 -10.55
CA GLU A 100 13.96 23.38 -9.10
C GLU A 100 12.70 22.66 -8.53
N PRO A 101 12.85 21.63 -7.68
CA PRO A 101 11.73 20.77 -7.24
C PRO A 101 10.57 21.51 -6.56
N ASP A 102 10.88 22.46 -5.68
CA ASP A 102 9.83 23.27 -5.02
C ASP A 102 9.13 24.20 -6.01
N ALA A 103 9.87 24.75 -6.99
CA ALA A 103 9.27 25.57 -8.05
C ALA A 103 8.35 24.71 -8.92
N ARG A 104 8.79 23.52 -9.34
CA ARG A 104 7.98 22.57 -10.08
C ARG A 104 6.66 22.28 -9.36
N ARG A 105 6.73 21.94 -8.08
CA ARG A 105 5.56 21.63 -7.26
C ARG A 105 4.60 22.80 -7.13
N ASN A 106 5.10 24.00 -6.90
CA ASN A 106 4.29 25.20 -6.86
C ASN A 106 3.57 25.49 -8.18
N LEU A 107 4.24 25.29 -9.32
CA LEU A 107 3.65 25.46 -10.65
C LEU A 107 2.56 24.40 -10.93
N VAL A 108 2.81 23.14 -10.58
CA VAL A 108 1.84 22.05 -10.73
C VAL A 108 0.58 22.34 -9.90
N TRP A 109 0.71 22.79 -8.67
CA TRP A 109 -0.42 23.13 -7.82
C TRP A 109 -1.13 24.43 -8.24
N ALA A 110 -0.39 25.39 -8.81
CA ALA A 110 -1.03 26.57 -9.43
C ALA A 110 -1.87 26.16 -10.64
N LEU A 111 -1.34 25.27 -11.49
CA LEU A 111 -2.06 24.75 -12.66
C LEU A 111 -3.29 23.92 -12.27
N GLU A 112 -3.27 23.18 -11.16
CA GLU A 112 -4.45 22.52 -10.61
C GLU A 112 -5.60 23.51 -10.41
N ASN A 113 -5.32 24.66 -9.78
CA ASN A 113 -6.32 25.70 -9.59
C ASN A 113 -6.77 26.37 -10.90
N VAL A 114 -5.82 26.61 -11.79
CA VAL A 114 -6.08 27.27 -13.08
C VAL A 114 -6.90 26.40 -14.02
N CYS A 115 -6.67 25.08 -14.03
CA CYS A 115 -7.46 24.10 -14.80
C CYS A 115 -8.96 24.08 -14.43
N ARG A 116 -9.35 24.62 -13.28
CA ARG A 116 -10.76 24.77 -12.89
C ARG A 116 -11.53 25.73 -13.79
N SER A 117 -10.86 26.76 -14.30
CA SER A 117 -11.47 27.75 -15.18
C SER A 117 -11.63 27.18 -16.59
N GLU A 118 -12.88 27.15 -17.10
CA GLU A 118 -13.19 26.74 -18.46
C GLU A 118 -12.35 27.53 -19.49
N ASN A 119 -12.23 28.85 -19.34
CA ASN A 119 -11.52 29.71 -20.26
C ASN A 119 -9.98 29.57 -20.21
N ALA A 120 -9.44 29.07 -19.12
CA ALA A 120 -8.00 28.84 -18.93
C ALA A 120 -7.59 27.40 -19.21
N PHE A 121 -8.56 26.50 -19.30
CA PHE A 121 -8.35 25.03 -19.30
C PHE A 121 -7.35 24.57 -20.35
N MET A 122 -7.51 24.99 -21.61
CA MET A 122 -6.67 24.50 -22.71
C MET A 122 -5.18 24.82 -22.50
N ASP A 123 -4.85 26.08 -22.17
CA ASP A 123 -3.46 26.47 -21.93
C ASP A 123 -2.89 25.86 -20.65
N ALA A 124 -3.67 25.83 -19.57
CA ALA A 124 -3.25 25.26 -18.30
C ALA A 124 -3.00 23.74 -18.41
N ALA A 125 -3.91 23.03 -19.04
CA ALA A 125 -3.79 21.58 -19.21
C ALA A 125 -2.67 21.17 -20.18
N LYS A 126 -2.39 21.96 -21.23
CA LYS A 126 -1.19 21.78 -22.08
C LYS A 126 0.10 21.97 -21.30
N CYS A 127 0.14 23.02 -20.47
CA CYS A 127 1.28 23.26 -19.59
C CYS A 127 1.47 22.08 -18.61
N LEU A 128 0.40 21.63 -17.99
CA LEU A 128 0.42 20.48 -17.07
C LEU A 128 0.85 19.20 -17.77
N ALA A 129 0.37 18.95 -19.01
CA ALA A 129 0.78 17.81 -19.84
C ALA A 129 2.29 17.82 -20.12
N ARG A 130 2.85 18.99 -20.44
CA ARG A 130 4.30 19.13 -20.67
C ARG A 130 5.12 18.77 -19.45
N LEU A 131 4.69 19.23 -18.26
CA LEU A 131 5.30 18.86 -16.98
C LEU A 131 5.10 17.37 -16.68
N ALA A 132 3.94 16.80 -17.01
CA ALA A 132 3.66 15.37 -16.80
C ALA A 132 4.52 14.44 -17.67
N VAL A 133 4.82 14.82 -18.91
CA VAL A 133 5.77 14.05 -19.76
C VAL A 133 7.20 14.16 -19.21
N ALA A 134 7.54 15.29 -18.58
CA ALA A 134 8.81 15.50 -17.90
C ALA A 134 8.77 15.13 -16.40
N GLU A 135 7.89 14.20 -15.99
CA GLU A 135 7.68 13.83 -14.60
C GLU A 135 8.93 13.26 -13.93
N ASN A 136 9.19 13.69 -12.69
CA ASN A 136 10.30 13.24 -11.86
C ASN A 136 9.95 13.16 -10.36
N GLU A 137 8.66 13.30 -10.01
CA GLU A 137 8.18 13.20 -8.64
C GLU A 137 7.29 11.96 -8.45
N ASP A 138 7.54 11.21 -7.38
CA ASP A 138 6.76 10.02 -7.02
C ASP A 138 5.74 10.33 -5.91
N ILE A 139 4.84 11.28 -6.19
CA ILE A 139 3.73 11.66 -5.31
C ILE A 139 2.42 11.62 -6.10
N SER A 140 1.31 11.32 -5.44
CA SER A 140 0.00 11.16 -6.11
C SER A 140 -0.53 12.44 -6.77
N ASN A 141 -0.17 13.60 -6.25
CA ASN A 141 -0.56 14.93 -6.74
C ASN A 141 0.54 15.62 -7.56
N ASN A 142 1.36 14.83 -8.24
CA ASN A 142 2.32 15.30 -9.24
C ASN A 142 1.62 15.74 -10.54
N ALA A 143 2.38 16.23 -11.50
CA ALA A 143 1.82 16.73 -12.77
C ALA A 143 1.03 15.65 -13.52
N THR A 144 1.50 14.41 -13.54
CA THR A 144 0.82 13.28 -14.18
C THR A 144 -0.50 12.95 -13.49
N GLY A 145 -0.51 12.82 -12.15
CA GLY A 145 -1.70 12.51 -11.37
C GLY A 145 -2.79 13.56 -11.57
N LEU A 146 -2.43 14.84 -11.49
CA LEU A 146 -3.38 15.95 -11.69
C LEU A 146 -3.86 16.04 -13.15
N PHE A 147 -2.99 15.82 -14.14
CA PHE A 147 -3.39 15.83 -15.55
C PHE A 147 -4.42 14.74 -15.85
N VAL A 148 -4.17 13.49 -15.47
CA VAL A 148 -5.09 12.38 -15.79
C VAL A 148 -6.43 12.51 -15.06
N GLN A 149 -6.47 13.12 -13.88
CA GLN A 149 -7.69 13.39 -13.14
C GLN A 149 -8.67 14.31 -13.91
N LEU A 150 -8.17 15.23 -14.74
CA LEU A 150 -8.99 16.13 -15.54
C LEU A 150 -9.96 15.40 -16.49
N PHE A 151 -9.68 14.13 -16.80
CA PHE A 151 -10.49 13.32 -17.72
C PHE A 151 -11.54 12.46 -17.03
N HIS A 152 -11.62 12.45 -15.71
CA HIS A 152 -12.74 11.85 -14.99
C HIS A 152 -14.07 12.49 -15.41
N ILE A 153 -15.10 11.67 -15.55
CA ILE A 153 -16.47 12.17 -15.85
C ILE A 153 -16.97 13.06 -14.73
N TYR A 154 -16.80 12.61 -13.47
CA TYR A 154 -17.15 13.34 -12.26
C TYR A 154 -15.90 13.61 -11.41
N LEU A 155 -15.93 14.63 -10.60
CA LEU A 155 -14.82 15.02 -9.73
C LEU A 155 -13.50 15.26 -10.49
N SER A 156 -13.61 15.82 -11.67
CA SER A 156 -12.50 16.06 -12.59
C SER A 156 -11.58 17.21 -12.19
N GLY A 157 -12.05 18.12 -11.34
CA GLY A 157 -11.31 19.32 -10.97
C GLY A 157 -11.38 20.46 -11.96
N THR A 158 -12.32 20.43 -12.92
CA THR A 158 -12.46 21.47 -13.96
C THR A 158 -13.91 21.74 -14.32
N LYS A 159 -14.18 22.99 -14.73
CA LYS A 159 -15.44 23.42 -15.37
C LYS A 159 -15.45 23.20 -16.88
N ALA A 160 -14.32 22.82 -17.49
CA ALA A 160 -14.25 22.47 -18.88
C ALA A 160 -15.19 21.31 -19.21
N ASP A 161 -15.96 21.42 -20.29
CA ASP A 161 -16.85 20.38 -20.74
C ASP A 161 -16.08 19.15 -21.31
N LEU A 162 -16.79 18.05 -21.53
CA LEU A 162 -16.18 16.82 -22.03
C LEU A 162 -15.62 16.98 -23.46
N LYS A 163 -16.15 17.92 -24.26
CA LYS A 163 -15.65 18.21 -25.62
C LYS A 163 -14.31 18.92 -25.57
N GLN A 164 -14.15 19.91 -24.69
CA GLN A 164 -12.88 20.59 -24.49
C GLN A 164 -11.79 19.62 -24.04
N ARG A 165 -12.13 18.68 -23.13
CA ARG A 165 -11.18 17.68 -22.63
C ARG A 165 -10.70 16.72 -23.73
N ILE A 166 -11.62 16.18 -24.54
CA ILE A 166 -11.21 15.28 -25.63
C ILE A 166 -10.48 16.04 -26.75
N SER A 167 -10.84 17.30 -27.02
CA SER A 167 -10.13 18.15 -27.98
C SER A 167 -8.68 18.38 -27.59
N LEU A 168 -8.41 18.54 -26.28
CA LEU A 168 -7.04 18.62 -25.76
C LEU A 168 -6.24 17.38 -26.08
N LEU A 169 -6.77 16.17 -25.83
CA LEU A 169 -6.07 14.92 -26.14
C LEU A 169 -5.84 14.75 -27.64
N GLN A 170 -6.83 15.15 -28.47
CA GLN A 170 -6.70 15.13 -29.93
C GLN A 170 -5.59 16.06 -30.43
N GLU A 171 -5.38 17.19 -29.77
CA GLU A 171 -4.32 18.13 -30.11
C GLU A 171 -2.94 17.60 -29.67
N LEU A 172 -2.84 17.08 -28.44
CA LEU A 172 -1.59 16.53 -27.88
C LEU A 172 -1.07 15.31 -28.64
N ARG A 173 -1.95 14.48 -29.21
CA ARG A 173 -1.55 13.26 -29.96
C ARG A 173 -0.65 13.51 -31.17
N CYS A 174 -0.56 14.76 -31.65
CA CYS A 174 0.30 15.12 -32.78
C CYS A 174 1.79 15.00 -32.46
N ASP A 175 2.14 14.90 -31.20
CA ASP A 175 3.52 14.68 -30.74
C ASP A 175 3.58 13.35 -29.95
N GLU A 176 4.39 12.42 -30.45
CA GLU A 176 4.52 11.05 -29.89
C GLU A 176 4.91 11.03 -28.42
N CYS A 177 5.61 12.05 -27.91
CA CYS A 177 6.01 12.11 -26.51
C CYS A 177 4.83 12.13 -25.53
N TYR A 178 3.62 12.53 -25.98
CA TYR A 178 2.43 12.54 -25.15
C TYR A 178 1.63 11.23 -25.18
N LEU A 179 1.91 10.29 -26.08
CA LEU A 179 1.08 9.09 -26.24
C LEU A 179 0.92 8.26 -24.95
N PRO A 180 1.98 8.00 -24.15
CA PRO A 180 1.80 7.30 -22.88
C PRO A 180 0.90 8.06 -21.89
N LEU A 181 1.01 9.39 -21.86
CA LEU A 181 0.18 10.23 -21.00
C LEU A 181 -1.28 10.25 -21.47
N ILE A 182 -1.52 10.30 -22.78
CA ILE A 182 -2.87 10.22 -23.37
C ILE A 182 -3.52 8.88 -23.05
N MET A 183 -2.78 7.77 -23.14
CA MET A 183 -3.30 6.45 -22.76
C MET A 183 -3.76 6.42 -21.29
N ARG A 184 -2.98 6.99 -20.37
CA ARG A 184 -3.37 7.13 -18.95
C ARG A 184 -4.57 8.06 -18.76
N ALA A 185 -4.70 9.10 -19.56
CA ALA A 185 -5.86 9.99 -19.55
C ALA A 185 -7.13 9.27 -20.05
N LEU A 186 -7.02 8.45 -21.10
CA LEU A 186 -8.10 7.62 -21.62
C LEU A 186 -8.53 6.54 -20.63
N ASP A 187 -7.58 5.94 -19.89
CA ASP A 187 -7.87 5.04 -18.78
C ASP A 187 -8.80 5.72 -17.75
N ASN A 188 -8.49 6.96 -17.37
CA ASN A 188 -9.34 7.72 -16.45
C ASN A 188 -10.67 8.16 -17.10
N ALA A 189 -10.70 8.42 -18.41
CA ALA A 189 -11.91 8.79 -19.13
C ALA A 189 -12.92 7.65 -19.23
N PHE A 190 -12.46 6.38 -19.32
CA PHE A 190 -13.33 5.20 -19.35
C PHE A 190 -13.85 4.77 -17.99
N LYS A 191 -13.38 5.35 -16.88
CA LYS A 191 -13.93 5.06 -15.55
C LYS A 191 -15.41 5.42 -15.49
N SER A 192 -16.22 4.48 -15.03
CA SER A 192 -17.67 4.59 -14.93
C SER A 192 -18.20 4.64 -13.49
N GLY A 193 -17.32 4.50 -12.49
CA GLY A 193 -17.66 4.52 -11.07
C GLY A 193 -16.44 4.74 -10.19
N THR A 194 -16.69 5.01 -8.89
CA THR A 194 -15.67 5.21 -7.86
C THR A 194 -14.71 6.36 -8.21
N PHE A 195 -15.27 7.56 -8.31
CA PHE A 195 -14.47 8.76 -8.53
C PHE A 195 -14.00 9.33 -7.19
N TYR A 196 -12.74 9.73 -7.15
CA TYR A 196 -12.18 10.51 -6.04
C TYR A 196 -11.30 11.61 -6.61
N ARG A 197 -11.14 12.69 -5.85
CA ARG A 197 -10.33 13.84 -6.23
C ARG A 197 -9.24 14.06 -5.20
N SER A 198 -8.01 14.15 -5.65
CA SER A 198 -6.92 14.69 -4.87
C SER A 198 -6.94 16.21 -4.96
N ASN A 199 -6.98 16.90 -3.84
CA ASN A 199 -6.90 18.36 -3.78
C ASN A 199 -5.66 18.77 -3.01
N THR A 200 -4.82 19.58 -3.63
CA THR A 200 -3.60 20.10 -3.01
C THR A 200 -3.82 21.48 -2.39
N CYS A 201 -4.64 22.29 -3.04
CA CYS A 201 -4.98 23.63 -2.59
C CYS A 201 -6.40 23.63 -2.07
N GLY A 202 -6.63 24.12 -0.83
CA GLY A 202 -7.96 24.20 -0.22
C GLY A 202 -8.97 24.84 -1.17
N ILE A 203 -9.97 24.05 -1.56
CA ILE A 203 -11.08 24.51 -2.40
C ILE A 203 -12.10 25.13 -1.49
N GLU A 204 -12.55 26.33 -1.81
CA GLU A 204 -13.78 26.87 -1.23
C GLU A 204 -14.96 26.00 -1.70
N ALA A 205 -15.89 25.70 -0.79
CA ALA A 205 -16.96 24.71 -0.97
C ALA A 205 -17.92 24.99 -2.15
N ASP A 206 -17.89 26.20 -2.73
CA ASP A 206 -18.80 26.64 -3.77
C ASP A 206 -18.29 26.42 -5.22
N ASP A 207 -17.13 25.81 -5.40
CA ASP A 207 -16.55 25.61 -6.72
C ASP A 207 -16.98 24.26 -7.29
N VAL A 208 -18.02 24.26 -8.14
CA VAL A 208 -18.64 23.07 -8.72
C VAL A 208 -17.92 22.70 -10.02
N ASP A 209 -17.47 21.44 -10.13
CA ASP A 209 -16.95 20.86 -11.39
C ASP A 209 -18.05 20.77 -12.45
N TYR A 210 -17.66 20.71 -13.73
CA TYR A 210 -18.60 20.38 -14.79
C TYR A 210 -19.27 19.02 -14.54
N THR A 211 -20.59 19.02 -14.54
CA THR A 211 -21.40 17.82 -14.35
C THR A 211 -22.15 17.49 -15.65
N PRO A 212 -21.72 16.46 -16.39
CA PRO A 212 -22.34 16.07 -17.65
C PRO A 212 -23.68 15.35 -17.43
N ASN A 213 -24.55 15.40 -18.45
CA ASN A 213 -25.71 14.52 -18.52
C ASN A 213 -25.33 13.16 -19.14
N GLY A 214 -26.24 12.17 -19.07
CA GLY A 214 -25.96 10.80 -19.55
C GLY A 214 -25.65 10.73 -21.06
N GLN A 215 -26.23 11.61 -21.86
CA GLN A 215 -25.98 11.64 -23.30
C GLN A 215 -24.59 12.21 -23.62
N ASP A 216 -24.17 13.26 -22.90
CA ASP A 216 -22.82 13.83 -23.04
C ASP A 216 -21.75 12.77 -22.67
N ILE A 217 -22.01 11.97 -21.65
CA ILE A 217 -21.10 10.87 -21.22
C ILE A 217 -20.96 9.83 -22.34
N LEU A 218 -22.07 9.39 -22.95
CA LEU A 218 -22.00 8.40 -24.02
C LEU A 218 -21.28 8.96 -25.28
N PHE A 219 -21.45 10.23 -25.60
CA PHE A 219 -20.69 10.87 -26.67
C PHE A 219 -19.21 10.97 -26.33
N TYR A 220 -18.89 11.32 -25.11
CA TYR A 220 -17.50 11.39 -24.65
C TYR A 220 -16.80 10.04 -24.75
N TRP A 221 -17.39 8.96 -24.25
CA TRP A 221 -16.82 7.62 -24.38
C TRP A 221 -16.67 7.17 -25.84
N ARG A 222 -17.62 7.51 -26.71
CA ARG A 222 -17.47 7.25 -28.12
C ARG A 222 -16.28 7.99 -28.73
N ASP A 223 -16.11 9.26 -28.41
CA ASP A 223 -15.01 10.08 -28.94
C ASP A 223 -13.66 9.61 -28.34
N CYS A 224 -13.63 9.20 -27.07
CA CYS A 224 -12.49 8.52 -26.46
C CYS A 224 -12.16 7.20 -27.17
N SER A 225 -13.18 6.39 -27.52
CA SER A 225 -12.99 5.15 -28.30
C SER A 225 -12.36 5.41 -29.66
N ILE A 226 -12.83 6.42 -30.38
CA ILE A 226 -12.27 6.82 -31.67
C ILE A 226 -10.79 7.24 -31.54
N LEU A 227 -10.47 8.06 -30.53
CA LEU A 227 -9.10 8.49 -30.29
C LEU A 227 -8.21 7.30 -29.91
N PHE A 228 -8.67 6.44 -28.99
CA PHE A 228 -7.97 5.24 -28.54
C PHE A 228 -7.61 4.32 -29.73
N LYS A 229 -8.58 4.01 -30.59
CA LYS A 229 -8.36 3.20 -31.80
C LYS A 229 -7.33 3.86 -32.73
N SER A 230 -7.44 5.17 -32.95
CA SER A 230 -6.54 5.89 -33.84
C SER A 230 -5.09 5.93 -33.36
N ILE A 231 -4.87 5.88 -32.03
CA ILE A 231 -3.53 5.76 -31.43
C ILE A 231 -2.98 4.35 -31.66
N LEU A 232 -3.78 3.32 -31.42
CA LEU A 232 -3.37 1.93 -31.59
C LEU A 232 -3.13 1.55 -33.07
N ASP A 233 -3.85 2.16 -34.01
CA ASP A 233 -3.59 1.95 -35.44
C ASP A 233 -2.24 2.49 -35.88
N GLN A 234 -1.70 3.50 -35.20
CA GLN A 234 -0.39 4.08 -35.46
C GLN A 234 0.72 3.44 -34.62
N ASN A 235 0.39 2.82 -33.47
CA ASN A 235 1.34 2.31 -32.48
C ASN A 235 0.92 0.94 -31.94
N GLU A 236 1.08 -0.09 -32.76
CA GLU A 236 0.68 -1.47 -32.42
C GLU A 236 1.42 -2.03 -31.19
N SER A 237 2.61 -1.50 -30.89
CA SER A 237 3.36 -1.87 -29.66
C SER A 237 2.61 -1.56 -28.35
N LEU A 238 1.62 -0.67 -28.38
CA LEU A 238 0.78 -0.34 -27.23
C LEU A 238 -0.39 -1.32 -27.02
N LEU A 239 -0.59 -2.29 -27.92
CA LEU A 239 -1.77 -3.18 -27.88
C LEU A 239 -1.87 -3.97 -26.56
N SER A 240 -0.78 -4.54 -26.07
CA SER A 240 -0.77 -5.31 -24.81
C SER A 240 -1.18 -4.44 -23.63
N ALA A 241 -0.58 -3.25 -23.48
CA ALA A 241 -0.91 -2.31 -22.42
C ALA A 241 -2.37 -1.80 -22.53
N ALA A 242 -2.85 -1.60 -23.76
CA ALA A 242 -4.22 -1.18 -24.05
C ALA A 242 -5.25 -2.24 -23.65
N LYS A 243 -4.97 -3.53 -23.91
CA LYS A 243 -5.79 -4.65 -23.46
C LYS A 243 -5.91 -4.67 -21.94
N SER A 244 -4.78 -4.73 -21.24
CA SER A 244 -4.75 -4.76 -19.76
C SER A 244 -5.45 -3.54 -19.14
N MET A 245 -5.26 -2.35 -19.71
CA MET A 245 -5.98 -1.14 -19.29
C MET A 245 -7.50 -1.32 -19.45
N PHE A 246 -7.96 -1.83 -20.61
CA PHE A 246 -9.38 -1.89 -20.94
C PHE A 246 -10.13 -2.97 -20.15
N GLU A 247 -9.48 -4.04 -19.72
CA GLU A 247 -10.02 -5.10 -18.84
C GLU A 247 -10.73 -4.52 -17.62
N HIS A 248 -10.12 -3.50 -17.00
CA HIS A 248 -10.67 -2.84 -15.81
C HIS A 248 -11.97 -2.06 -16.07
N HIS A 249 -12.29 -1.76 -17.35
CA HIS A 249 -13.45 -0.96 -17.73
C HIS A 249 -14.61 -1.79 -18.27
N ILE A 250 -14.41 -3.05 -18.65
CA ILE A 250 -15.44 -3.91 -19.27
C ILE A 250 -16.70 -3.97 -18.40
N SER A 251 -16.58 -4.41 -17.16
CA SER A 251 -17.74 -4.49 -16.25
C SER A 251 -18.35 -3.13 -15.94
N GLY A 252 -17.54 -2.10 -15.81
CA GLY A 252 -17.99 -0.75 -15.52
C GLY A 252 -18.84 -0.17 -16.64
N LEU A 253 -18.38 -0.21 -17.89
CA LEU A 253 -19.09 0.26 -19.07
C LEU A 253 -20.36 -0.56 -19.34
N ALA A 254 -20.32 -1.87 -19.11
CA ALA A 254 -21.48 -2.74 -19.19
C ALA A 254 -22.59 -2.31 -18.20
N ARG A 255 -22.23 -2.06 -16.93
CA ARG A 255 -23.18 -1.68 -15.87
C ARG A 255 -23.89 -0.34 -16.12
N VAL A 256 -23.21 0.62 -16.72
CA VAL A 256 -23.79 1.93 -16.99
C VAL A 256 -24.53 2.01 -18.34
N GLY A 257 -24.67 0.86 -19.05
CA GLY A 257 -25.42 0.78 -20.30
C GLY A 257 -24.67 1.30 -21.52
N ALA A 258 -23.33 1.43 -21.45
CA ALA A 258 -22.49 1.87 -22.58
C ALA A 258 -22.14 0.71 -23.54
N LYS A 259 -23.06 -0.27 -23.73
CA LYS A 259 -22.86 -1.50 -24.51
C LYS A 259 -22.25 -1.24 -25.90
N ASN A 260 -22.75 -0.24 -26.63
CA ASN A 260 -22.26 0.01 -28.00
C ASN A 260 -20.78 0.41 -28.03
N VAL A 261 -20.31 1.23 -27.07
CA VAL A 261 -18.91 1.62 -26.94
C VAL A 261 -18.07 0.42 -26.50
N LEU A 262 -18.59 -0.33 -25.54
CA LEU A 262 -17.93 -1.54 -25.04
C LEU A 262 -17.71 -2.58 -26.14
N PHE A 263 -18.77 -2.94 -26.87
CA PHE A 263 -18.70 -3.95 -27.93
C PHE A 263 -17.83 -3.51 -29.11
N ASP A 264 -17.90 -2.23 -29.47
CA ASP A 264 -17.05 -1.64 -30.50
C ASP A 264 -15.54 -1.70 -30.13
N LEU A 265 -15.19 -1.49 -28.87
CA LEU A 265 -13.81 -1.61 -28.40
C LEU A 265 -13.37 -3.08 -28.23
N LEU A 266 -14.24 -3.95 -27.74
CA LEU A 266 -13.96 -5.39 -27.64
C LEU A 266 -13.73 -6.01 -29.02
N ASP A 267 -14.57 -5.69 -30.01
CA ASP A 267 -14.40 -6.18 -31.39
C ASP A 267 -13.12 -5.63 -32.04
N TYR A 268 -12.79 -4.36 -31.80
CA TYR A 268 -11.58 -3.76 -32.32
C TYR A 268 -10.31 -4.41 -31.72
N LEU A 269 -10.22 -4.48 -30.39
CA LEU A 269 -9.07 -5.06 -29.68
C LEU A 269 -8.98 -6.57 -29.94
N GLY A 270 -10.13 -7.26 -29.90
CA GLY A 270 -10.21 -8.68 -30.23
C GLY A 270 -9.74 -8.98 -31.65
N GLY A 271 -10.16 -8.19 -32.64
CA GLY A 271 -9.71 -8.29 -34.02
C GLY A 271 -8.19 -8.13 -34.17
N LYS A 272 -7.57 -7.20 -33.42
CA LYS A 272 -6.11 -6.98 -33.42
C LYS A 272 -5.31 -8.17 -32.85
N CYS A 273 -5.89 -8.95 -31.95
CA CYS A 273 -5.26 -10.14 -31.36
C CYS A 273 -5.91 -11.46 -31.81
N ASN A 274 -6.68 -11.46 -32.90
CA ASN A 274 -7.44 -12.62 -33.37
C ASN A 274 -8.36 -13.24 -32.29
N TYR A 275 -8.93 -12.41 -31.43
CA TYR A 275 -9.74 -12.79 -30.25
C TYR A 275 -9.00 -13.70 -29.25
N ASP A 276 -7.68 -13.69 -29.26
CA ASP A 276 -6.84 -14.35 -28.24
C ASP A 276 -6.68 -13.42 -27.03
N TRP A 277 -7.76 -13.36 -26.22
CA TRP A 277 -7.84 -12.46 -25.07
C TRP A 277 -8.81 -13.03 -24.03
N ILE A 278 -8.30 -13.95 -23.25
CA ILE A 278 -9.09 -14.70 -22.25
C ILE A 278 -9.59 -13.82 -21.11
N GLU A 279 -8.83 -12.78 -20.74
CA GLU A 279 -9.20 -11.85 -19.67
C GLU A 279 -10.47 -11.07 -20.05
N ALA A 280 -10.66 -10.72 -21.31
CA ALA A 280 -11.91 -10.11 -21.76
C ALA A 280 -13.10 -11.07 -21.60
N ARG A 281 -12.91 -12.37 -21.90
CA ARG A 281 -13.94 -13.41 -21.67
C ARG A 281 -14.30 -13.48 -20.20
N THR A 282 -13.30 -13.55 -19.32
CA THR A 282 -13.48 -13.60 -17.87
C THR A 282 -14.25 -12.40 -17.34
N CYS A 283 -13.88 -11.18 -17.76
CA CYS A 283 -14.60 -9.95 -17.37
C CYS A 283 -16.07 -9.97 -17.83
N LEU A 284 -16.34 -10.48 -19.03
CA LEU A 284 -17.70 -10.63 -19.55
C LEU A 284 -18.48 -11.68 -18.77
N SER A 285 -17.88 -12.85 -18.47
CA SER A 285 -18.48 -13.92 -17.67
C SER A 285 -18.93 -13.39 -16.31
N GLN A 286 -18.02 -12.71 -15.59
CA GLN A 286 -18.32 -12.11 -14.29
C GLN A 286 -19.44 -11.08 -14.33
N TYR A 287 -19.55 -10.29 -15.40
CA TYR A 287 -20.64 -9.35 -15.58
C TYR A 287 -21.96 -10.06 -15.85
N ILE A 288 -21.97 -11.04 -16.77
CA ILE A 288 -23.15 -11.83 -17.15
C ILE A 288 -23.73 -12.54 -15.92
N ASP A 289 -22.90 -13.21 -15.14
CA ASP A 289 -23.34 -14.01 -13.99
C ASP A 289 -23.83 -13.17 -12.81
N ARG A 290 -23.26 -11.98 -12.63
CA ARG A 290 -23.60 -11.13 -11.49
C ARG A 290 -24.77 -10.19 -11.75
N TRP A 291 -24.97 -9.76 -13.00
CA TRP A 291 -25.84 -8.62 -13.32
C TRP A 291 -26.94 -8.91 -14.33
N LEU A 292 -26.92 -10.03 -15.05
CA LEU A 292 -27.91 -10.31 -16.09
C LEU A 292 -28.72 -11.57 -15.75
N ASP A 293 -30.06 -11.41 -15.70
CA ASP A 293 -30.97 -12.51 -15.46
C ASP A 293 -31.05 -13.47 -16.66
N GLY A 294 -31.43 -14.76 -16.38
CA GLY A 294 -31.41 -15.84 -17.36
C GLY A 294 -32.31 -15.67 -18.59
N SER A 295 -33.32 -14.78 -18.54
CA SER A 295 -34.30 -14.54 -19.60
C SER A 295 -34.11 -13.23 -20.35
N ASP A 296 -33.07 -12.45 -20.06
CA ASP A 296 -32.83 -11.16 -20.64
C ASP A 296 -32.23 -11.30 -22.06
N THR A 297 -32.83 -10.59 -23.05
CA THR A 297 -32.29 -10.50 -24.41
C THR A 297 -30.89 -9.91 -24.43
N LEU A 298 -30.59 -9.02 -23.48
CA LEU A 298 -29.28 -8.41 -23.31
C LEU A 298 -28.24 -9.47 -22.92
N ARG A 299 -28.63 -10.46 -22.07
CA ARG A 299 -27.76 -11.57 -21.71
C ARG A 299 -27.25 -12.33 -22.93
N GLN A 300 -28.15 -12.62 -23.89
CA GLN A 300 -27.78 -13.34 -25.10
C GLN A 300 -26.75 -12.56 -25.94
N GLU A 301 -26.88 -11.25 -26.05
CA GLU A 301 -25.90 -10.43 -26.77
C GLU A 301 -24.51 -10.43 -26.11
N TYR A 302 -24.45 -10.41 -24.77
CA TYR A 302 -23.19 -10.51 -24.04
C TYR A 302 -22.58 -11.90 -24.17
N LEU A 303 -23.37 -12.99 -24.15
CA LEU A 303 -22.89 -14.34 -24.39
C LEU A 303 -22.31 -14.50 -25.81
N GLU A 304 -22.96 -13.93 -26.82
CA GLU A 304 -22.46 -13.93 -28.21
C GLU A 304 -21.12 -13.17 -28.34
N MET A 305 -20.97 -12.08 -27.60
CA MET A 305 -19.70 -11.34 -27.55
C MET A 305 -18.62 -12.18 -26.82
N GLN A 306 -18.95 -12.80 -25.70
CA GLN A 306 -18.06 -13.67 -24.94
C GLN A 306 -17.54 -14.86 -25.76
N GLU A 307 -18.41 -15.48 -26.58
CA GLU A 307 -18.03 -16.61 -27.43
C GLU A 307 -16.97 -16.27 -28.49
N LYS A 308 -16.86 -15.00 -28.91
CA LYS A 308 -15.76 -14.57 -29.79
C LYS A 308 -14.38 -14.78 -29.14
N PHE A 309 -14.30 -14.70 -27.82
CA PHE A 309 -13.09 -14.89 -27.03
C PHE A 309 -12.98 -16.31 -26.45
N ALA A 310 -13.42 -17.32 -27.21
CA ALA A 310 -13.33 -18.72 -26.82
C ALA A 310 -11.86 -19.14 -26.59
N PRO A 311 -11.57 -19.99 -25.60
CA PRO A 311 -10.21 -20.45 -25.31
C PRO A 311 -9.54 -21.08 -26.53
N LYS A 312 -8.27 -20.75 -26.79
CA LYS A 312 -7.50 -21.19 -27.94
C LYS A 312 -6.58 -22.39 -27.64
N ASN A 313 -6.28 -22.62 -26.39
CA ASN A 313 -5.38 -23.66 -25.92
C ASN A 313 -5.97 -24.37 -24.69
N PHE A 314 -5.34 -25.45 -24.27
CA PHE A 314 -5.85 -26.25 -23.15
C PHE A 314 -5.78 -25.51 -21.81
N TYR A 315 -4.71 -24.74 -21.57
CA TYR A 315 -4.56 -23.98 -20.34
C TYR A 315 -5.70 -22.97 -20.15
N ASP A 316 -5.99 -22.18 -21.18
CA ASP A 316 -7.11 -21.24 -21.15
C ASP A 316 -8.47 -21.95 -21.03
N LYS A 317 -8.64 -23.14 -21.68
CA LYS A 317 -9.84 -23.96 -21.56
C LYS A 317 -10.05 -24.42 -20.13
N LEU A 318 -9.00 -24.87 -19.46
CA LEU A 318 -9.05 -25.33 -18.07
C LEU A 318 -9.39 -24.17 -17.13
N ASN A 319 -8.72 -23.01 -17.25
CA ASN A 319 -9.00 -21.85 -16.42
C ASN A 319 -10.42 -21.31 -16.64
N THR A 320 -10.84 -21.19 -17.88
CA THR A 320 -12.22 -20.78 -18.21
C THR A 320 -13.24 -21.74 -17.58
N PHE A 321 -12.99 -23.05 -17.65
CA PHE A 321 -13.88 -24.03 -17.04
C PHE A 321 -13.96 -23.87 -15.51
N ILE A 322 -12.83 -23.62 -14.86
CA ILE A 322 -12.77 -23.39 -13.40
C ILE A 322 -13.53 -22.12 -13.02
N GLU A 323 -13.32 -21.03 -13.75
CA GLU A 323 -13.97 -19.75 -13.51
C GLU A 323 -15.48 -19.78 -13.74
N ASP A 324 -15.94 -20.35 -14.86
CA ASP A 324 -17.36 -20.47 -15.20
C ASP A 324 -18.14 -21.38 -14.21
N ASN A 325 -17.42 -22.18 -13.43
CA ASN A 325 -17.99 -23.13 -12.49
C ASN A 325 -17.60 -22.88 -11.03
N HIS A 326 -17.25 -21.66 -10.65
CA HIS A 326 -16.93 -21.33 -9.26
C HIS A 326 -18.13 -21.52 -8.31
N CYS A 327 -17.85 -21.77 -7.03
CA CYS A 327 -18.87 -21.93 -6.00
C CYS A 327 -19.66 -20.63 -5.83
N LYS A 328 -20.99 -20.71 -5.93
CA LYS A 328 -21.86 -19.54 -5.75
C LYS A 328 -22.13 -19.28 -4.27
N ILE A 329 -22.38 -18.01 -3.96
CA ILE A 329 -22.73 -17.60 -2.58
C ILE A 329 -24.00 -18.34 -2.13
N GLY A 330 -23.89 -19.11 -1.04
CA GLY A 330 -25.01 -19.90 -0.49
C GLY A 330 -25.09 -21.35 -0.96
N GLU A 331 -24.19 -21.79 -1.85
CA GLU A 331 -24.06 -23.22 -2.18
C GLU A 331 -23.27 -23.97 -1.11
N ASP A 332 -23.61 -25.26 -0.91
CA ASP A 332 -22.82 -26.16 -0.06
C ASP A 332 -21.45 -26.41 -0.69
N TYR A 333 -20.41 -25.89 -0.07
CA TYR A 333 -19.05 -26.03 -0.56
C TYR A 333 -18.59 -27.48 -0.73
N LEU A 334 -19.01 -28.40 0.15
CA LEU A 334 -18.62 -29.80 0.04
C LEU A 334 -19.29 -30.50 -1.16
N ALA A 335 -20.57 -30.20 -1.40
CA ALA A 335 -21.30 -30.69 -2.56
C ALA A 335 -20.72 -30.12 -3.87
N TYR A 336 -20.40 -28.83 -3.86
CA TYR A 336 -19.73 -28.16 -4.98
C TYR A 336 -18.36 -28.80 -5.28
N ALA A 337 -17.49 -28.96 -4.28
CA ALA A 337 -16.16 -29.55 -4.45
C ALA A 337 -16.22 -30.94 -5.06
N LYS A 338 -17.15 -31.77 -4.58
CA LYS A 338 -17.37 -33.13 -5.14
C LYS A 338 -17.86 -33.08 -6.60
N SER A 339 -18.80 -32.19 -6.90
CA SER A 339 -19.28 -32.01 -8.28
C SER A 339 -18.17 -31.53 -9.21
N MET A 340 -17.28 -30.65 -8.74
CA MET A 340 -16.16 -30.15 -9.53
C MET A 340 -15.12 -31.23 -9.81
N GLU A 341 -14.81 -32.13 -8.86
CA GLU A 341 -13.94 -33.27 -9.12
C GLU A 341 -14.50 -34.15 -10.28
N GLU A 342 -15.79 -34.50 -10.23
CA GLU A 342 -16.43 -35.31 -11.29
C GLU A 342 -16.38 -34.61 -12.68
N ARG A 343 -16.46 -33.30 -12.72
CA ARG A 343 -16.48 -32.47 -13.95
C ARG A 343 -15.09 -32.17 -14.50
N LEU A 344 -14.04 -32.19 -13.67
CA LEU A 344 -12.64 -31.97 -14.07
C LEU A 344 -11.99 -33.27 -14.62
N MET A 345 -12.49 -34.42 -14.27
CA MET A 345 -11.96 -35.71 -14.76
C MET A 345 -11.83 -35.79 -16.28
N PRO A 346 -12.82 -35.36 -17.12
CA PRO A 346 -12.66 -35.36 -18.58
C PRO A 346 -11.52 -34.50 -19.07
N LEU A 347 -11.26 -33.33 -18.43
CA LEU A 347 -10.14 -32.47 -18.77
C LEU A 347 -8.80 -33.12 -18.40
N ALA A 348 -8.72 -33.81 -17.28
CA ALA A 348 -7.53 -34.58 -16.91
C ALA A 348 -7.27 -35.75 -17.87
N GLU A 349 -8.34 -36.44 -18.36
CA GLU A 349 -8.24 -37.45 -19.41
C GLU A 349 -7.74 -36.87 -20.72
N GLU A 350 -8.31 -35.74 -21.18
CA GLU A 350 -7.88 -35.00 -22.39
C GLU A 350 -6.39 -34.59 -22.28
N PHE A 351 -5.95 -34.09 -21.12
CA PHE A 351 -4.56 -33.72 -20.90
C PHE A 351 -3.58 -34.87 -21.16
N LEU A 352 -3.97 -36.08 -20.77
CA LEU A 352 -3.13 -37.28 -20.96
C LEU A 352 -3.29 -37.88 -22.37
N THR A 353 -4.52 -38.00 -22.89
CA THR A 353 -4.80 -38.67 -24.18
C THR A 353 -4.32 -37.84 -25.37
N ASP A 354 -4.50 -36.53 -25.33
CA ASP A 354 -4.07 -35.59 -26.38
C ASP A 354 -2.64 -35.13 -26.19
N LYS A 355 -1.94 -35.70 -25.21
CA LYS A 355 -0.54 -35.42 -24.87
C LYS A 355 -0.28 -33.95 -24.68
N VAL A 356 -1.20 -33.24 -24.00
CA VAL A 356 -1.10 -31.83 -23.73
C VAL A 356 0.19 -31.49 -22.95
N TYR A 357 0.67 -32.43 -22.13
CA TYR A 357 1.95 -32.33 -21.43
C TYR A 357 3.17 -32.24 -22.36
N GLU A 358 3.07 -32.58 -23.63
CA GLU A 358 4.13 -32.41 -24.63
C GLU A 358 4.07 -31.02 -25.30
N LYS A 359 3.02 -30.20 -25.04
CA LYS A 359 2.74 -28.92 -25.68
C LYS A 359 3.13 -27.75 -24.75
N ASN A 360 3.02 -26.52 -25.29
CA ASN A 360 3.27 -25.29 -24.53
C ASN A 360 2.29 -25.08 -23.36
N ASP A 361 1.15 -25.74 -23.38
CA ASP A 361 0.16 -25.71 -22.27
C ASP A 361 0.75 -26.19 -20.95
N LEU A 362 1.64 -27.19 -20.94
CA LEU A 362 2.36 -27.58 -19.74
C LEU A 362 3.25 -26.44 -19.23
N VAL A 363 3.93 -25.73 -20.13
CA VAL A 363 4.76 -24.59 -19.75
C VAL A 363 3.86 -23.47 -19.16
N ALA A 364 2.70 -23.22 -19.75
CA ALA A 364 1.75 -22.24 -19.21
C ALA A 364 1.26 -22.63 -17.80
N LEU A 365 0.88 -23.90 -17.59
CA LEU A 365 0.49 -24.42 -16.27
C LEU A 365 1.61 -24.27 -15.23
N LEU A 366 2.85 -24.57 -15.59
CA LEU A 366 3.98 -24.42 -14.69
C LEU A 366 4.36 -22.96 -14.46
N SER A 367 4.10 -22.05 -15.42
CA SER A 367 4.36 -20.62 -15.26
C SER A 367 3.41 -19.93 -14.29
N ASP A 368 2.21 -20.50 -14.11
CA ASP A 368 1.21 -19.97 -13.19
C ASP A 368 1.52 -20.37 -11.75
N LYS A 369 2.24 -19.49 -11.04
CA LYS A 369 2.58 -19.69 -9.62
C LYS A 369 1.35 -19.83 -8.70
N HIS A 370 0.19 -19.37 -9.17
CA HIS A 370 -1.07 -19.39 -8.42
C HIS A 370 -1.97 -20.55 -8.85
N PHE A 371 -1.58 -21.35 -9.84
CA PHE A 371 -2.36 -22.51 -10.25
C PHE A 371 -2.47 -23.52 -9.10
N ASP A 372 -3.66 -23.63 -8.56
CA ASP A 372 -3.93 -24.35 -7.32
C ASP A 372 -5.20 -25.22 -7.42
N ASN A 373 -5.59 -25.65 -8.63
CA ASN A 373 -6.76 -26.49 -8.77
C ASN A 373 -6.45 -27.93 -8.33
N VAL A 374 -6.68 -28.18 -7.02
CA VAL A 374 -6.42 -29.47 -6.39
C VAL A 374 -7.21 -30.60 -7.05
N GLY A 375 -8.44 -30.36 -7.49
CA GLY A 375 -9.30 -31.35 -8.15
C GLY A 375 -8.67 -31.84 -9.45
N PHE A 376 -8.29 -30.95 -10.35
CA PHE A 376 -7.64 -31.30 -11.61
C PHE A 376 -6.31 -32.04 -11.39
N ILE A 377 -5.46 -31.51 -10.48
CA ILE A 377 -4.15 -32.09 -10.20
C ILE A 377 -4.31 -33.51 -9.62
N LYS A 378 -5.28 -33.74 -8.73
CA LYS A 378 -5.61 -35.01 -8.14
C LYS A 378 -6.08 -36.00 -9.20
N ASP A 379 -7.01 -35.61 -10.06
CA ASP A 379 -7.54 -36.47 -11.12
C ASP A 379 -6.45 -36.84 -12.11
N LEU A 380 -5.62 -35.89 -12.50
CA LEU A 380 -4.45 -36.16 -13.36
C LEU A 380 -3.49 -37.16 -12.72
N ALA A 381 -3.20 -37.00 -11.43
CA ALA A 381 -2.33 -37.94 -10.72
C ALA A 381 -2.95 -39.35 -10.63
N ILE A 382 -4.24 -39.44 -10.31
CA ILE A 382 -4.96 -40.74 -10.23
C ILE A 382 -4.95 -41.46 -11.59
N LEU A 383 -5.20 -40.72 -12.66
CA LEU A 383 -5.22 -41.28 -14.02
C LEU A 383 -3.84 -41.68 -14.52
N ALA A 384 -2.78 -40.98 -14.12
CA ALA A 384 -1.40 -41.24 -14.53
C ALA A 384 -0.71 -42.30 -13.64
N LYS A 385 -1.03 -42.36 -12.37
CA LYS A 385 -0.43 -43.19 -11.34
C LYS A 385 -0.32 -44.60 -11.73
N ASN A 386 0.21 -45.46 -11.85
CA ASN A 386 0.22 -46.88 -12.23
C ASN A 386 0.14 -47.16 -13.75
N LYS A 387 0.31 -46.12 -14.57
CA LYS A 387 0.38 -46.27 -16.04
C LYS A 387 1.76 -45.90 -16.56
N PRO A 388 2.24 -46.51 -17.67
CA PRO A 388 3.52 -46.09 -18.26
C PRO A 388 3.63 -44.63 -18.61
N ILE A 389 2.50 -43.94 -18.87
CA ILE A 389 2.41 -42.53 -19.22
C ILE A 389 2.99 -41.58 -18.13
N ILE A 390 3.05 -42.03 -16.86
CA ILE A 390 3.62 -41.24 -15.77
C ILE A 390 5.08 -40.89 -16.03
N ASN A 391 5.85 -41.78 -16.64
CA ASN A 391 7.22 -41.56 -17.03
C ASN A 391 7.35 -40.43 -18.09
N ASP A 392 6.41 -40.41 -19.04
CA ASP A 392 6.42 -39.41 -20.11
C ASP A 392 6.02 -38.05 -19.57
N VAL A 393 5.07 -38.00 -18.62
CA VAL A 393 4.68 -36.78 -17.92
C VAL A 393 5.86 -36.21 -17.12
N PHE A 394 6.56 -37.02 -16.31
CA PHE A 394 7.74 -36.54 -15.57
C PHE A 394 8.87 -36.10 -16.48
N LYS A 395 9.11 -36.77 -17.59
CA LYS A 395 10.11 -36.34 -18.59
C LYS A 395 9.72 -34.99 -19.25
N ALA A 396 8.43 -34.79 -19.52
CA ALA A 396 7.92 -33.55 -20.08
C ALA A 396 8.05 -32.40 -19.08
N ILE A 397 7.67 -32.61 -17.81
CA ILE A 397 7.86 -31.66 -16.71
C ILE A 397 9.35 -31.31 -16.59
N PHE A 398 10.23 -32.29 -16.55
CA PHE A 398 11.68 -32.05 -16.42
C PHE A 398 12.24 -31.26 -17.60
N ARG A 399 11.79 -31.51 -18.83
CA ARG A 399 12.17 -30.73 -20.02
C ARG A 399 11.66 -29.29 -19.91
N ALA A 400 10.42 -29.10 -19.47
CA ALA A 400 9.85 -27.74 -19.27
C ALA A 400 10.64 -26.97 -18.21
N LEU A 401 11.07 -27.60 -17.12
CA LEU A 401 11.89 -26.97 -16.08
C LEU A 401 13.18 -26.33 -16.62
N SER A 402 13.75 -26.85 -17.71
CA SER A 402 14.97 -26.28 -18.30
C SER A 402 14.78 -24.86 -18.83
N THR A 403 13.55 -24.39 -18.99
CA THR A 403 13.22 -23.03 -19.43
C THR A 403 13.10 -22.03 -18.28
N TYR A 404 13.10 -22.50 -17.03
CA TYR A 404 12.93 -21.68 -15.82
C TYR A 404 14.25 -21.45 -15.08
N PRO A 405 14.36 -20.36 -14.28
CA PRO A 405 15.51 -20.11 -13.43
C PRO A 405 15.64 -21.16 -12.32
N LYS A 406 16.82 -21.27 -11.70
CA LYS A 406 17.11 -22.32 -10.70
C LYS A 406 16.40 -22.11 -9.36
N ASP A 407 16.01 -20.89 -9.06
CA ASP A 407 15.17 -20.48 -7.93
C ASP A 407 13.67 -20.61 -8.20
N TYR A 408 13.31 -21.32 -9.27
CA TYR A 408 11.93 -21.56 -9.68
C TYR A 408 11.11 -22.22 -8.58
N GLU A 409 9.92 -21.65 -8.34
CA GLU A 409 8.97 -22.07 -7.32
C GLU A 409 7.55 -22.08 -7.92
N GLU A 410 6.79 -23.18 -7.68
CA GLU A 410 5.41 -23.31 -8.15
C GLU A 410 4.64 -24.35 -7.31
N ASN A 411 3.34 -24.48 -7.54
CA ASN A 411 2.46 -25.33 -6.75
C ASN A 411 2.10 -26.67 -7.40
N PHE A 412 2.08 -26.73 -8.74
CA PHE A 412 1.58 -27.88 -9.49
C PHE A 412 2.38 -29.16 -9.20
N ILE A 413 3.72 -29.11 -9.35
CA ILE A 413 4.57 -30.30 -9.23
C ILE A 413 4.55 -30.92 -7.84
N PRO A 414 4.78 -30.18 -6.74
CA PRO A 414 4.67 -30.73 -5.40
C PRO A 414 3.30 -31.33 -5.10
N LYS A 415 2.20 -30.66 -5.50
CA LYS A 415 0.85 -31.20 -5.32
C LYS A 415 0.60 -32.44 -6.16
N PHE A 416 1.01 -32.44 -7.42
CA PHE A 416 0.91 -33.61 -8.28
C PHE A 416 1.64 -34.81 -7.64
N ILE A 417 2.86 -34.61 -7.15
CA ILE A 417 3.65 -35.64 -6.49
C ILE A 417 3.01 -36.11 -5.18
N SER A 418 2.37 -35.23 -4.42
CA SER A 418 1.69 -35.59 -3.17
C SER A 418 0.59 -36.69 -3.40
N PHE A 419 -0.09 -36.63 -4.56
CA PHE A 419 -1.09 -37.62 -4.93
C PHE A 419 -0.48 -38.90 -5.56
N ILE A 420 0.68 -38.78 -6.20
CA ILE A 420 1.44 -39.97 -6.68
C ILE A 420 2.03 -40.72 -5.48
N GLY A 421 2.59 -40.01 -4.51
CA GLY A 421 3.25 -40.55 -3.32
C GLY A 421 4.72 -40.93 -3.54
N ASP A 422 5.35 -41.47 -2.50
CA ASP A 422 6.76 -41.84 -2.47
C ASP A 422 6.99 -43.15 -3.27
N THR A 423 7.32 -43.03 -4.53
CA THR A 423 7.58 -44.11 -5.47
C THR A 423 8.99 -43.99 -6.07
N ASP A 424 9.55 -45.10 -6.59
CA ASP A 424 10.89 -45.06 -7.19
C ASP A 424 10.99 -44.04 -8.33
N ILE A 425 9.92 -43.87 -9.11
CA ILE A 425 9.88 -42.91 -10.21
C ILE A 425 9.93 -41.45 -9.71
N VAL A 426 9.34 -41.18 -8.55
CA VAL A 426 9.38 -39.85 -7.88
C VAL A 426 10.78 -39.62 -7.31
N LYS A 427 11.43 -40.64 -6.75
CA LYS A 427 12.81 -40.53 -6.26
C LYS A 427 13.78 -40.23 -7.41
N ASP A 428 13.66 -40.94 -8.52
CA ASP A 428 14.45 -40.68 -9.72
C ASP A 428 14.22 -39.23 -10.23
N PHE A 429 12.98 -38.73 -10.16
CA PHE A 429 12.67 -37.36 -10.54
C PHE A 429 13.30 -36.36 -9.62
N ILE A 430 13.28 -36.56 -8.29
CA ILE A 430 13.93 -35.70 -7.29
C ILE A 430 15.45 -35.64 -7.56
N GLU A 431 16.10 -36.79 -7.76
CA GLU A 431 17.54 -36.84 -8.08
C GLU A 431 17.88 -36.05 -9.33
N ASN A 432 17.05 -36.12 -10.38
CA ASN A 432 17.23 -35.35 -11.61
C ASN A 432 17.05 -33.85 -11.36
N VAL A 433 16.06 -33.44 -10.59
CA VAL A 433 15.78 -32.03 -10.23
C VAL A 433 16.94 -31.45 -9.40
N GLU A 434 17.45 -32.19 -8.42
CA GLU A 434 18.63 -31.78 -7.62
C GLU A 434 19.91 -31.73 -8.47
N SER A 435 20.15 -32.74 -9.28
CA SER A 435 21.31 -32.76 -10.19
C SER A 435 21.32 -31.59 -11.18
N ALA A 436 20.14 -31.14 -11.56
CA ALA A 436 19.97 -29.97 -12.41
C ALA A 436 20.00 -28.62 -11.61
N GLY A 437 20.07 -28.65 -10.26
CA GLY A 437 20.22 -27.48 -9.40
C GLY A 437 18.89 -26.79 -9.05
N TYR A 438 17.73 -27.41 -9.21
CA TYR A 438 16.42 -26.86 -8.78
C TYR A 438 16.12 -27.20 -7.32
N TYR A 439 16.96 -26.75 -6.40
CA TYR A 439 16.92 -27.13 -5.00
C TYR A 439 15.66 -26.64 -4.27
N ARG A 440 15.12 -25.46 -4.63
CA ARG A 440 13.85 -24.98 -4.06
C ARG A 440 12.68 -25.87 -4.40
N LEU A 441 12.59 -26.29 -5.65
CA LEU A 441 11.54 -27.20 -6.10
C LEU A 441 11.69 -28.57 -5.42
N SER A 442 12.92 -29.11 -5.37
CA SER A 442 13.21 -30.36 -4.65
C SER A 442 12.77 -30.27 -3.19
N ALA A 443 13.14 -29.22 -2.48
CA ALA A 443 12.74 -29.01 -1.08
C ALA A 443 11.21 -29.02 -0.92
N GLY A 444 10.47 -28.34 -1.80
CA GLY A 444 9.01 -28.34 -1.81
C GLY A 444 8.42 -29.76 -2.03
N ILE A 445 9.04 -30.56 -2.90
CA ILE A 445 8.63 -31.96 -3.13
C ILE A 445 8.94 -32.82 -1.89
N LEU A 446 10.12 -32.67 -1.30
CA LEU A 446 10.49 -33.38 -0.08
C LEU A 446 9.52 -33.08 1.06
N GLY A 447 9.06 -31.83 1.18
CA GLY A 447 8.09 -31.41 2.20
C GLY A 447 6.74 -32.11 2.10
N VAL A 448 6.20 -32.30 0.87
CA VAL A 448 4.91 -32.98 0.67
C VAL A 448 5.00 -34.50 0.83
N LEU A 449 6.19 -35.08 0.71
CA LEU A 449 6.42 -36.54 0.81
C LEU A 449 6.83 -36.95 2.21
N ASP A 450 7.37 -36.06 3.03
CA ASP A 450 7.91 -36.44 4.33
C ASP A 450 6.81 -36.89 5.29
N ASN A 451 7.20 -37.68 6.23
CA ASN A 451 6.33 -38.31 7.22
C ASN A 451 6.93 -38.23 8.63
N LYS A 452 6.35 -38.93 9.59
CA LYS A 452 6.76 -38.86 11.00
C LYS A 452 8.21 -39.26 11.29
N ASP A 453 8.88 -40.01 10.39
CA ASP A 453 10.28 -40.40 10.55
C ASP A 453 11.27 -39.28 10.14
N ARG A 454 10.77 -38.26 9.46
CA ARG A 454 11.53 -37.05 9.04
C ARG A 454 12.78 -37.39 8.21
N SER A 455 12.65 -38.44 7.37
CA SER A 455 13.79 -38.90 6.54
C SER A 455 14.20 -37.84 5.53
N TYR A 456 13.24 -37.16 4.94
CA TYR A 456 13.48 -36.11 3.96
C TYR A 456 13.95 -34.80 4.61
N LEU A 457 13.49 -34.48 5.82
CA LEU A 457 14.03 -33.34 6.59
C LEU A 457 15.51 -33.58 6.95
N LYS A 458 15.88 -34.80 7.32
CA LYS A 458 17.29 -35.16 7.56
C LYS A 458 18.15 -35.02 6.30
N HIS A 459 17.63 -35.43 5.14
CA HIS A 459 18.29 -35.25 3.84
C HIS A 459 18.50 -33.75 3.53
N LEU A 460 17.46 -32.94 3.72
CA LEU A 460 17.52 -31.50 3.49
C LEU A 460 18.56 -30.82 4.42
N ILE A 461 18.57 -31.14 5.72
CA ILE A 461 19.55 -30.59 6.67
C ILE A 461 20.99 -30.98 6.29
N ALA A 462 21.21 -32.24 5.89
CA ALA A 462 22.52 -32.66 5.43
C ALA A 462 22.97 -31.87 4.19
N GLY A 463 22.08 -31.69 3.23
CA GLY A 463 22.36 -30.89 2.05
C GLY A 463 22.52 -29.38 2.33
N TYR A 464 21.88 -28.87 3.37
CA TYR A 464 22.09 -27.49 3.84
C TYR A 464 23.53 -27.28 4.36
N HIS A 465 24.04 -28.22 5.15
CA HIS A 465 25.44 -28.16 5.61
C HIS A 465 26.46 -28.39 4.47
N ASP A 466 26.09 -29.13 3.46
CA ASP A 466 26.90 -29.30 2.23
C ASP A 466 26.84 -28.06 1.29
N GLY A 467 26.04 -27.03 1.64
CA GLY A 467 25.86 -25.82 0.82
C GLY A 467 25.01 -26.04 -0.45
N LYS A 468 24.24 -27.11 -0.52
CA LYS A 468 23.31 -27.39 -1.62
C LYS A 468 21.98 -26.67 -1.45
N TYR A 469 21.44 -26.69 -0.24
CA TYR A 469 20.19 -26.04 0.14
C TYR A 469 20.47 -24.76 0.91
N GLU A 470 19.73 -23.70 0.63
CA GLU A 470 19.78 -22.41 1.31
C GLU A 470 18.57 -22.26 2.27
N ASP A 471 18.53 -21.17 3.05
CA ASP A 471 17.44 -20.89 3.99
C ASP A 471 16.05 -20.95 3.33
N GLU A 472 15.91 -20.40 2.11
CA GLU A 472 14.68 -20.42 1.34
C GLU A 472 14.22 -21.82 0.94
N CYS A 473 15.15 -22.74 0.73
CA CYS A 473 14.81 -24.15 0.46
C CYS A 473 14.20 -24.81 1.69
N VAL A 474 14.77 -24.54 2.88
CA VAL A 474 14.20 -25.05 4.14
C VAL A 474 12.80 -24.49 4.37
N LEU A 475 12.60 -23.19 4.12
CA LEU A 475 11.28 -22.56 4.22
C LEU A 475 10.28 -23.17 3.22
N GLN A 476 10.69 -23.50 2.00
CA GLN A 476 9.83 -24.18 1.02
C GLN A 476 9.41 -25.57 1.46
N TYR A 477 10.32 -26.35 2.04
CA TYR A 477 9.99 -27.62 2.64
C TYR A 477 8.95 -27.45 3.76
N LEU A 478 9.20 -26.53 4.70
CA LEU A 478 8.35 -26.29 5.85
C LEU A 478 6.94 -25.82 5.45
N LYS A 479 6.82 -24.95 4.46
CA LYS A 479 5.54 -24.46 3.91
C LYS A 479 4.67 -25.60 3.36
N ARG A 480 5.25 -26.71 2.96
CA ARG A 480 4.54 -27.82 2.31
C ARG A 480 4.43 -29.07 3.18
N TYR A 481 5.10 -29.07 4.32
CA TYR A 481 5.00 -30.18 5.28
C TYR A 481 3.58 -30.22 5.89
N ASN A 482 3.04 -31.42 6.05
CA ASN A 482 1.69 -31.61 6.58
C ASN A 482 1.73 -31.75 8.12
N TYR A 483 1.66 -30.62 8.82
CA TYR A 483 1.56 -30.59 10.28
C TYR A 483 0.20 -31.14 10.74
N GLN A 484 0.20 -32.04 11.71
CA GLN A 484 -1.01 -32.61 12.28
C GLN A 484 -1.44 -31.90 13.57
N THR A 485 -0.46 -31.44 14.34
CA THR A 485 -0.67 -30.79 15.64
C THR A 485 0.33 -29.65 15.83
N ILE A 486 0.05 -28.77 16.78
CA ILE A 486 0.98 -27.71 17.17
C ILE A 486 2.25 -28.29 17.81
N ASP A 487 2.15 -29.45 18.49
CA ASP A 487 3.33 -30.10 19.05
C ASP A 487 4.28 -30.59 17.94
N ASP A 488 3.75 -30.98 16.75
CA ASP A 488 4.61 -31.29 15.59
C ASP A 488 5.44 -30.06 15.15
N VAL A 489 4.88 -28.85 15.25
CA VAL A 489 5.58 -27.59 14.91
C VAL A 489 6.75 -27.37 15.85
N PHE A 490 6.55 -27.55 17.18
CA PHE A 490 7.64 -27.42 18.16
C PHE A 490 8.71 -28.50 17.99
N ASP A 491 8.29 -29.71 17.75
CA ASP A 491 9.21 -30.82 17.47
C ASP A 491 10.09 -30.53 16.24
N ILE A 492 9.50 -29.93 15.19
CA ILE A 492 10.28 -29.54 13.99
C ILE A 492 11.16 -28.34 14.29
N PHE A 493 10.66 -27.34 15.02
CA PHE A 493 11.48 -26.21 15.45
C PHE A 493 12.73 -26.68 16.17
N HIS A 494 12.58 -27.55 17.17
CA HIS A 494 13.73 -28.11 17.91
C HIS A 494 14.65 -28.96 17.02
N PHE A 495 14.08 -29.69 16.08
CA PHE A 495 14.85 -30.49 15.14
C PHE A 495 15.72 -29.61 14.22
N LEU A 496 15.17 -28.51 13.71
CA LEU A 496 15.88 -27.53 12.89
C LEU A 496 16.96 -26.81 13.69
N HIS A 497 16.61 -26.32 14.89
CA HIS A 497 17.55 -25.64 15.79
C HIS A 497 18.72 -26.55 16.15
N LYS A 498 18.46 -27.80 16.58
CA LYS A 498 19.50 -28.81 16.83
C LYS A 498 20.30 -29.16 15.57
N GLY A 499 19.66 -29.09 14.42
CA GLY A 499 20.29 -29.28 13.11
C GLY A 499 21.15 -28.10 12.65
N GLY A 500 21.24 -27.01 13.41
CA GLY A 500 22.07 -25.83 13.07
C GLY A 500 21.54 -25.01 11.90
N ILE A 501 20.25 -25.04 11.67
CA ILE A 501 19.57 -24.17 10.70
C ILE A 501 19.47 -22.76 11.27
N ASP A 502 19.52 -21.72 10.40
CA ASP A 502 19.51 -20.32 10.83
C ASP A 502 18.24 -19.99 11.63
N GLU A 503 18.46 -19.62 12.90
CA GLU A 503 17.37 -19.35 13.84
C GLU A 503 16.49 -18.18 13.39
N LYS A 504 17.10 -17.08 12.92
CA LYS A 504 16.40 -15.81 12.64
C LYS A 504 15.76 -15.80 11.28
N LYS A 505 16.34 -16.50 10.31
CA LYS A 505 15.83 -16.53 8.96
C LYS A 505 14.83 -17.66 8.71
N VAL A 506 14.93 -18.75 9.49
CA VAL A 506 14.14 -19.96 9.26
C VAL A 506 13.36 -20.38 10.50
N CYS A 507 14.03 -20.66 11.63
CA CYS A 507 13.37 -21.31 12.76
C CYS A 507 12.31 -20.41 13.41
N TYR A 508 12.62 -19.15 13.71
CA TYR A 508 11.63 -18.23 14.29
C TYR A 508 10.49 -17.88 13.31
N PRO A 509 10.74 -17.47 12.05
CA PRO A 509 9.66 -17.25 11.11
C PRO A 509 8.72 -18.44 10.97
N PHE A 510 9.28 -19.64 10.85
CA PHE A 510 8.50 -20.86 10.81
C PHE A 510 7.60 -21.05 12.05
N LEU A 511 8.17 -20.95 13.24
CA LEU A 511 7.42 -21.12 14.49
C LEU A 511 6.29 -20.11 14.59
N LEU A 512 6.58 -18.84 14.35
CA LEU A 512 5.61 -17.75 14.49
C LEU A 512 4.46 -17.84 13.48
N ASP A 513 4.75 -18.19 12.24
CA ASP A 513 3.71 -18.35 11.20
C ASP A 513 2.69 -19.42 11.55
N HIS A 514 3.10 -20.45 12.31
CA HIS A 514 2.22 -21.56 12.70
C HIS A 514 1.52 -21.35 14.04
N VAL A 515 2.10 -20.56 14.94
CA VAL A 515 1.52 -20.28 16.27
C VAL A 515 0.51 -19.13 16.24
N TRP A 516 0.57 -18.24 15.25
CA TRP A 516 -0.32 -17.08 15.10
C TRP A 516 -1.83 -17.40 15.18
N PHE A 517 -2.25 -18.58 14.74
CA PHE A 517 -3.66 -18.96 14.68
C PHE A 517 -4.15 -19.78 15.89
N ILE A 518 -3.34 -19.90 16.95
CA ILE A 518 -3.74 -20.70 18.11
C ILE A 518 -4.75 -19.92 18.95
N ASN A 519 -5.93 -20.52 19.15
CA ASN A 519 -6.91 -19.97 20.09
C ASN A 519 -6.54 -20.30 21.54
N LYS A 520 -7.21 -19.62 22.49
CA LYS A 520 -6.94 -19.80 23.93
C LYS A 520 -7.05 -21.25 24.41
N GLU A 521 -7.99 -22.04 23.86
CA GLU A 521 -8.21 -23.42 24.28
C GLU A 521 -7.07 -24.33 23.82
N ASP A 522 -6.56 -24.10 22.62
CA ASP A 522 -5.43 -24.87 22.07
C ASP A 522 -4.13 -24.50 22.80
N LEU A 523 -3.94 -23.25 23.14
CA LEU A 523 -2.78 -22.76 23.89
C LEU A 523 -2.73 -23.42 25.30
N GLN A 524 -3.88 -23.57 25.96
CA GLN A 524 -3.97 -24.21 27.29
C GLN A 524 -3.73 -25.73 27.23
N LYS A 525 -3.97 -26.37 26.08
CA LYS A 525 -3.74 -27.80 25.86
C LYS A 525 -2.34 -28.13 25.37
N MET A 526 -1.57 -27.13 25.00
CA MET A 526 -0.26 -27.25 24.39
C MET A 526 0.77 -27.78 25.42
N HIS A 527 1.42 -28.89 25.11
CA HIS A 527 2.42 -29.49 25.98
C HIS A 527 3.70 -28.65 26.11
N HIS A 528 4.02 -27.85 25.09
CA HIS A 528 5.24 -27.04 25.00
C HIS A 528 5.05 -25.55 25.38
N ILE A 529 4.02 -25.19 26.14
CA ILE A 529 3.72 -23.77 26.44
C ILE A 529 4.87 -23.08 27.21
N ASP A 530 5.48 -23.77 28.15
CA ASP A 530 6.57 -23.17 28.94
C ASP A 530 7.85 -23.05 28.12
N ASP A 531 8.11 -23.99 27.22
CA ASP A 531 9.19 -23.94 26.26
C ASP A 531 9.00 -22.76 25.26
N TYR A 532 7.77 -22.56 24.80
CA TYR A 532 7.42 -21.44 23.94
C TYR A 532 7.66 -20.08 24.61
N LYS A 533 7.28 -19.92 25.88
CA LYS A 533 7.58 -18.73 26.67
C LYS A 533 9.09 -18.44 26.72
N GLU A 534 9.89 -19.47 27.00
CA GLU A 534 11.34 -19.32 27.05
C GLU A 534 11.95 -18.94 25.69
N ILE A 535 11.48 -19.54 24.60
CA ILE A 535 11.90 -19.21 23.23
C ILE A 535 11.64 -17.73 22.94
N LEU A 536 10.42 -17.23 23.22
CA LEU A 536 10.06 -15.84 23.00
C LEU A 536 10.88 -14.87 23.85
N LEU A 537 11.11 -15.19 25.14
CA LEU A 537 11.91 -14.38 26.05
C LEU A 537 13.40 -14.35 25.69
N ALA A 538 13.93 -15.44 25.12
CA ALA A 538 15.32 -15.54 24.70
C ALA A 538 15.62 -14.81 23.37
N PHE A 539 14.60 -14.35 22.66
CA PHE A 539 14.75 -13.77 21.33
C PHE A 539 15.68 -12.53 21.31
N ASP A 540 16.55 -12.46 20.30
CA ASP A 540 17.51 -11.37 20.14
C ASP A 540 16.97 -10.22 19.28
N PHE A 541 16.24 -9.30 19.90
CA PHE A 541 15.65 -8.13 19.24
C PHE A 541 16.69 -7.23 18.55
N LYS A 542 17.91 -7.16 19.07
CA LYS A 542 18.94 -6.24 18.59
C LYS A 542 19.43 -6.59 17.18
N ASN A 543 19.58 -7.88 16.89
CA ASN A 543 20.16 -8.36 15.65
C ASN A 543 19.11 -9.00 14.73
N SER A 544 17.86 -8.62 14.85
CA SER A 544 16.74 -9.16 14.07
C SER A 544 16.06 -8.08 13.24
N SER A 545 15.22 -8.48 12.28
CA SER A 545 14.44 -7.54 11.47
C SER A 545 13.29 -6.94 12.28
N ASN A 546 12.89 -5.70 11.94
CA ASN A 546 11.75 -5.04 12.58
C ASN A 546 10.44 -5.83 12.40
N TYR A 547 10.27 -6.51 11.30
CA TYR A 547 9.12 -7.37 11.05
C TYR A 547 9.06 -8.53 12.06
N LEU A 548 10.16 -9.25 12.23
CA LEU A 548 10.24 -10.37 13.17
C LEU A 548 10.11 -9.89 14.62
N ASN A 549 10.70 -8.73 14.94
CA ASN A 549 10.56 -8.12 16.25
C ASN A 549 9.08 -7.87 16.61
N ARG A 550 8.30 -7.33 15.68
CA ARG A 550 6.85 -7.11 15.88
C ARG A 550 6.11 -8.42 16.06
N GLN A 551 6.36 -9.42 15.22
CA GLN A 551 5.72 -10.73 15.37
C GLN A 551 6.00 -11.36 16.75
N ILE A 552 7.22 -11.28 17.26
CA ILE A 552 7.54 -11.76 18.62
C ILE A 552 6.74 -11.02 19.69
N VAL A 553 6.66 -9.70 19.59
CA VAL A 553 5.89 -8.89 20.56
C VAL A 553 4.41 -9.26 20.52
N ASP A 554 3.81 -9.35 19.33
CA ASP A 554 2.41 -9.72 19.14
C ASP A 554 2.11 -11.09 19.76
N ASN A 555 3.00 -12.07 19.58
CA ASN A 555 2.86 -13.40 20.19
C ASN A 555 3.00 -13.37 21.72
N VAL A 556 3.88 -12.53 22.28
CA VAL A 556 3.97 -12.36 23.72
C VAL A 556 2.71 -11.67 24.29
N GLU A 557 2.17 -10.66 23.57
CA GLU A 557 0.90 -10.02 23.94
C GLU A 557 -0.25 -11.04 24.00
N ASP A 558 -0.36 -11.91 22.99
CA ASP A 558 -1.36 -12.96 22.98
C ASP A 558 -1.17 -13.97 24.12
N LEU A 559 0.06 -14.40 24.39
CA LEU A 559 0.35 -15.24 25.55
C LEU A 559 -0.08 -14.59 26.86
N ILE A 560 0.28 -13.33 27.09
CA ILE A 560 -0.09 -12.57 28.28
C ILE A 560 -1.62 -12.46 28.39
N ARG A 561 -2.28 -12.16 27.27
CA ARG A 561 -3.74 -12.02 27.22
C ARG A 561 -4.47 -13.32 27.56
N PHE A 562 -3.91 -14.47 27.17
CA PHE A 562 -4.55 -15.78 27.34
C PHE A 562 -4.13 -16.52 28.61
N THR A 563 -2.89 -16.31 29.12
CA THR A 563 -2.37 -17.10 30.25
C THR A 563 -2.46 -16.37 31.60
N ASP A 564 -2.53 -15.05 31.59
CA ASP A 564 -2.53 -14.20 32.79
C ASP A 564 -1.32 -14.46 33.72
N ASP A 565 -0.17 -14.76 33.12
CA ASP A 565 1.04 -15.20 33.79
C ASP A 565 1.90 -14.00 34.23
N LYS A 566 1.82 -13.67 35.55
CA LYS A 566 2.53 -12.52 36.12
C LYS A 566 4.05 -12.63 36.04
N ASP A 567 4.62 -13.84 36.08
CA ASP A 567 6.06 -14.05 35.91
C ASP A 567 6.52 -13.76 34.50
N LEU A 568 5.77 -14.24 33.49
CA LEU A 568 6.02 -13.94 32.10
C LEU A 568 5.96 -12.43 31.83
N ILE A 569 4.96 -11.74 32.38
CA ILE A 569 4.76 -10.30 32.23
C ILE A 569 5.96 -9.53 32.79
N PHE A 570 6.42 -9.87 34.01
CA PHE A 570 7.56 -9.20 34.64
C PHE A 570 8.87 -9.48 33.89
N ARG A 571 9.11 -10.71 33.50
CA ARG A 571 10.31 -11.09 32.73
C ARG A 571 10.34 -10.43 31.36
N PHE A 572 9.20 -10.32 30.69
CA PHE A 572 9.11 -9.63 29.42
C PHE A 572 9.32 -8.12 29.56
N HIS A 573 8.72 -7.50 30.57
CA HIS A 573 9.00 -6.10 30.92
C HIS A 573 10.51 -5.87 31.14
N GLN A 574 11.17 -6.70 31.92
CA GLN A 574 12.62 -6.60 32.13
C GLN A 574 13.40 -6.76 30.81
N ARG A 575 12.93 -7.66 29.91
CA ARG A 575 13.53 -7.82 28.59
C ARG A 575 13.41 -6.56 27.73
N ILE A 576 12.25 -5.89 27.74
CA ILE A 576 12.07 -4.59 27.09
C ILE A 576 13.07 -3.58 27.63
N MET A 577 13.19 -3.45 28.94
CA MET A 577 14.14 -2.50 29.58
C MET A 577 15.59 -2.73 29.16
N GLN A 578 16.01 -4.00 28.99
CA GLN A 578 17.36 -4.35 28.55
C GLN A 578 17.66 -3.96 27.11
N VAL A 579 16.67 -4.02 26.22
CA VAL A 579 16.88 -3.82 24.77
C VAL A 579 16.45 -2.45 24.28
N LEU A 580 15.63 -1.73 25.03
CA LEU A 580 14.98 -0.48 24.60
C LEU A 580 15.95 0.56 24.05
N VAL A 581 17.08 0.77 24.75
CA VAL A 581 18.12 1.75 24.34
C VAL A 581 18.96 1.30 23.14
N THR A 582 18.82 0.06 22.72
CA THR A 582 19.58 -0.54 21.61
C THR A 582 18.79 -0.59 20.30
N LEU A 583 17.48 -0.31 20.36
CA LEU A 583 16.57 -0.31 19.20
C LEU A 583 16.39 1.11 18.67
N ASP A 584 16.17 1.23 17.36
CA ASP A 584 15.77 2.49 16.78
C ASP A 584 14.32 2.82 17.21
N TYR A 585 14.08 4.06 17.67
CA TYR A 585 12.76 4.46 18.17
C TYR A 585 11.68 4.48 17.09
N ILE A 586 12.04 4.73 15.82
CA ILE A 586 11.11 4.77 14.70
C ILE A 586 10.47 3.39 14.45
N ASP A 587 11.27 2.35 14.64
CA ASP A 587 10.89 0.96 14.37
C ASP A 587 10.69 0.13 15.65
N ASN A 588 10.47 0.80 16.79
CA ASN A 588 10.29 0.15 18.08
C ASN A 588 9.03 -0.75 18.07
N PRO A 589 9.17 -2.06 18.26
CA PRO A 589 8.06 -3.00 18.19
C PRO A 589 7.11 -2.93 19.41
N PHE A 590 7.58 -2.34 20.53
CA PHE A 590 6.87 -2.37 21.82
C PHE A 590 5.86 -1.23 22.00
N GLY A 591 5.61 -0.38 20.98
CA GLY A 591 4.92 0.91 21.09
C GLY A 591 3.53 0.90 21.75
N ASN A 592 2.82 -0.21 21.73
CA ASN A 592 1.45 -0.29 22.26
C ASN A 592 1.30 -1.23 23.46
N ILE A 593 2.30 -2.04 23.78
CA ILE A 593 2.14 -3.11 24.77
C ILE A 593 1.76 -2.60 26.16
N TYR A 594 2.26 -1.43 26.58
CA TYR A 594 1.94 -0.87 27.88
C TYR A 594 0.51 -0.34 28.01
N PHE A 595 -0.18 -0.06 26.91
CA PHE A 595 -1.62 0.24 26.92
C PHE A 595 -2.46 -0.97 27.38
N GLU A 596 -1.97 -2.17 27.12
CA GLU A 596 -2.63 -3.40 27.56
C GLU A 596 -2.14 -3.87 28.93
N LEU A 597 -0.84 -3.74 29.19
CA LEU A 597 -0.22 -4.25 30.40
C LEU A 597 -0.53 -3.41 31.65
N LEU A 598 -0.40 -2.09 31.58
CA LEU A 598 -0.51 -1.23 32.77
C LEU A 598 -1.91 -1.24 33.40
N PRO A 599 -3.03 -1.20 32.67
CA PRO A 599 -4.36 -1.24 33.28
C PRO A 599 -4.63 -2.53 34.08
N LYS A 600 -3.98 -3.65 33.72
CA LYS A 600 -4.24 -4.96 34.32
C LYS A 600 -3.17 -5.39 35.33
N TYR A 601 -1.92 -4.99 35.10
CA TYR A 601 -0.75 -5.53 35.80
C TYR A 601 0.13 -4.44 36.38
N GLN A 602 -0.44 -3.27 36.72
CA GLN A 602 0.30 -2.19 37.36
C GLN A 602 1.01 -2.64 38.66
N ASP A 603 0.40 -3.57 39.41
CA ASP A 603 0.97 -4.16 40.61
C ASP A 603 2.26 -4.98 40.36
N VAL A 604 2.50 -5.37 39.12
CA VAL A 604 3.66 -6.18 38.73
C VAL A 604 4.79 -5.34 38.14
N ILE A 605 4.47 -4.35 37.31
CA ILE A 605 5.47 -3.67 36.47
C ILE A 605 5.64 -2.17 36.72
N LEU A 606 4.66 -1.49 37.35
CA LEU A 606 4.66 -0.04 37.44
C LEU A 606 5.82 0.52 38.23
N ASP A 607 6.17 -0.08 39.40
CA ASP A 607 7.28 0.37 40.24
C ASP A 607 8.63 0.29 39.50
N ASP A 608 8.85 -0.78 38.72
CA ASP A 608 10.10 -0.94 37.96
C ASP A 608 10.13 0.02 36.76
N LEU A 609 9.01 0.20 36.09
CA LEU A 609 8.85 1.16 34.97
C LEU A 609 9.14 2.59 35.43
N LEU A 610 8.60 3.02 36.60
CA LEU A 610 8.82 4.37 37.14
C LEU A 610 10.26 4.59 37.58
N LYS A 611 10.95 3.56 38.07
CA LYS A 611 12.40 3.64 38.36
C LYS A 611 13.22 3.90 37.09
N HIS A 612 12.90 3.19 36.01
CA HIS A 612 13.58 3.40 34.72
C HIS A 612 13.27 4.75 34.12
N LEU A 613 12.01 5.20 34.16
CA LEU A 613 11.59 6.52 33.67
C LEU A 613 12.28 7.64 34.49
N GLY A 614 12.39 7.49 35.79
CA GLY A 614 13.07 8.42 36.70
C GLY A 614 14.60 8.26 36.76
N SER A 615 15.21 7.52 35.84
CA SER A 615 16.65 7.30 35.79
C SER A 615 17.43 8.61 35.55
N SER A 616 18.61 8.72 36.16
CA SER A 616 19.57 9.78 35.86
C SER A 616 20.26 9.61 34.49
N ASP A 617 20.17 8.43 33.89
CA ASP A 617 20.64 8.20 32.52
C ASP A 617 19.70 8.92 31.50
N PRO A 618 20.20 9.98 30.83
CA PRO A 618 19.36 10.76 29.92
C PRO A 618 18.92 9.96 28.66
N LEU A 619 19.73 9.00 28.22
CA LEU A 619 19.41 8.20 27.04
C LEU A 619 18.27 7.22 27.33
N LEU A 620 18.37 6.50 28.46
CA LEU A 620 17.30 5.61 28.90
C LEU A 620 16.00 6.37 29.14
N ALA A 621 16.06 7.50 29.83
CA ALA A 621 14.88 8.31 30.12
C ALA A 621 14.25 8.87 28.84
N TYR A 622 15.06 9.27 27.86
CA TYR A 622 14.56 9.73 26.54
C TYR A 622 13.82 8.60 25.81
N HIS A 623 14.43 7.43 25.66
CA HIS A 623 13.79 6.28 25.03
C HIS A 623 12.50 5.87 25.75
N MET A 624 12.48 5.87 27.07
CA MET A 624 11.29 5.59 27.86
C MET A 624 10.19 6.60 27.60
N THR A 625 10.50 7.89 27.57
CA THR A 625 9.51 8.95 27.33
C THR A 625 8.93 8.87 25.93
N VAL A 626 9.76 8.74 24.89
CA VAL A 626 9.31 8.55 23.51
C VAL A 626 8.43 7.32 23.39
N TYR A 627 8.85 6.23 24.00
CA TYR A 627 8.18 4.96 23.95
C TYR A 627 6.80 4.96 24.60
N LEU A 628 6.67 5.57 25.80
CA LEU A 628 5.40 5.69 26.50
C LEU A 628 4.46 6.74 25.87
N ASN A 629 4.98 7.59 24.99
CA ASN A 629 4.21 8.57 24.24
C ASN A 629 3.72 8.05 22.86
N LEU A 630 4.35 6.97 22.35
CA LEU A 630 3.92 6.34 21.10
C LEU A 630 2.51 5.78 21.26
N GLY A 631 1.58 6.19 20.42
CA GLY A 631 0.18 5.77 20.46
C GLY A 631 -0.77 6.75 21.15
N SER A 632 -0.28 7.76 21.85
CA SER A 632 -1.12 8.85 22.40
C SER A 632 -1.55 9.86 21.32
N GLY A 633 -1.71 9.44 20.06
CA GLY A 633 -2.00 10.27 18.90
C GLY A 633 -2.68 11.59 19.23
N SER A 634 -1.99 12.71 18.99
CA SER A 634 -2.47 14.07 19.20
C SER A 634 -2.85 14.44 20.65
N GLY A 635 -1.91 14.59 21.59
CA GLY A 635 -2.06 15.40 22.85
C GLY A 635 -3.33 15.34 23.70
N PHE A 636 -4.36 14.66 23.24
CA PHE A 636 -5.67 14.44 23.85
C PHE A 636 -5.87 13.03 24.44
N GLY A 637 -4.96 12.09 24.12
CA GLY A 637 -5.04 10.71 24.59
C GLY A 637 -4.34 10.55 25.95
N LYS A 638 -4.94 9.81 26.88
CA LYS A 638 -4.25 9.35 28.08
C LYS A 638 -3.20 8.33 27.65
N GLY A 639 -1.92 8.66 27.79
CA GLY A 639 -0.83 7.70 27.65
C GLY A 639 -1.02 6.49 28.60
N PRO A 640 -0.33 5.37 28.39
CA PRO A 640 -0.52 4.15 29.17
C PRO A 640 -0.36 4.36 30.68
N LEU A 641 0.59 5.19 31.11
CA LEU A 641 0.81 5.53 32.52
C LEU A 641 -0.40 6.22 33.17
N PHE A 642 -1.16 7.01 32.43
CA PHE A 642 -2.30 7.77 32.97
C PHE A 642 -3.61 6.97 33.00
N GLN A 643 -3.52 5.69 32.75
CA GLN A 643 -4.56 4.68 33.04
C GLN A 643 -4.33 4.01 34.40
N CYS A 644 -3.16 4.24 35.03
CA CYS A 644 -2.81 3.72 36.34
C CYS A 644 -3.37 4.58 37.49
N ASP A 645 -3.22 4.08 38.72
CA ASP A 645 -3.55 4.80 39.94
C ASP A 645 -2.65 6.04 40.09
N TYR A 646 -3.23 7.22 40.12
CA TYR A 646 -2.54 8.49 40.27
C TYR A 646 -1.82 8.64 41.62
N ASP A 647 -2.28 7.99 42.68
CA ASP A 647 -1.64 8.06 43.97
C ASP A 647 -0.27 7.36 43.99
N VAL A 648 -0.13 6.29 43.17
CA VAL A 648 1.17 5.64 42.94
C VAL A 648 2.12 6.56 42.19
N LEU A 649 1.63 7.22 41.11
CA LEU A 649 2.44 8.16 40.34
C LEU A 649 2.87 9.37 41.17
N LYS A 650 1.97 9.93 41.99
CA LYS A 650 2.22 11.05 42.89
C LYS A 650 3.27 10.69 43.93
N LYS A 651 3.13 9.52 44.55
CA LYS A 651 4.12 9.01 45.53
C LYS A 651 5.50 8.87 44.87
N ALA A 652 5.58 8.28 43.71
CA ALA A 652 6.84 8.11 42.99
C ALA A 652 7.53 9.44 42.66
N CYS A 653 6.74 10.52 42.36
CA CYS A 653 7.31 11.86 42.21
C CYS A 653 7.98 12.39 43.47
N PHE A 654 7.41 12.14 44.64
CA PHE A 654 8.04 12.53 45.90
C PHE A 654 9.25 11.66 46.27
N ASP A 655 9.23 10.39 45.85
CA ASP A 655 10.38 9.48 46.03
C ASP A 655 11.56 9.82 45.10
N ASN A 656 11.29 10.41 43.94
CA ASN A 656 12.27 10.86 42.93
C ASN A 656 11.96 12.26 42.42
N PRO A 657 12.09 13.32 43.25
CA PRO A 657 11.66 14.67 42.89
C PRO A 657 12.59 15.35 41.84
N GLU A 658 13.79 14.83 41.62
CA GLU A 658 14.76 15.43 40.71
C GLU A 658 14.43 15.15 39.25
N TYR A 659 13.94 13.97 38.91
CA TYR A 659 13.77 13.54 37.52
C TYR A 659 12.31 13.24 37.12
N LEU A 660 11.58 12.56 38.00
CA LEU A 660 10.29 11.97 37.62
C LEU A 660 9.19 12.99 37.34
N PRO A 661 9.04 14.13 38.10
CA PRO A 661 8.03 15.12 37.80
C PRO A 661 8.17 15.68 36.39
N ALA A 662 9.39 16.02 35.95
CA ALA A 662 9.66 16.53 34.59
C ALA A 662 9.29 15.49 33.50
N ARG A 663 9.63 14.22 33.73
CA ARG A 663 9.31 13.15 32.79
C ARG A 663 7.80 12.89 32.67
N LEU A 664 7.11 12.93 33.80
CA LEU A 664 5.66 12.79 33.81
C LEU A 664 4.96 14.03 33.21
N ALA A 665 5.50 15.24 33.37
CA ALA A 665 4.99 16.43 32.70
C ALA A 665 5.07 16.34 31.16
N GLN A 666 6.09 15.68 30.64
CA GLN A 666 6.23 15.44 29.19
C GLN A 666 5.19 14.44 28.65
N LEU A 667 4.77 13.48 29.47
CA LEU A 667 3.83 12.40 29.10
C LEU A 667 2.37 12.69 29.48
N CYS A 668 2.16 13.60 30.41
CA CYS A 668 0.85 13.91 31.02
C CYS A 668 -0.11 14.48 29.96
N PRO A 669 -1.36 14.00 29.91
CA PRO A 669 -2.41 14.71 29.18
C PRO A 669 -2.65 16.08 29.86
N VAL A 670 -2.41 17.14 29.11
CA VAL A 670 -2.62 18.51 29.60
C VAL A 670 -4.10 18.83 29.70
N TYR A 671 -4.86 18.36 28.71
CA TYR A 671 -6.30 18.61 28.58
C TYR A 671 -7.09 17.31 28.66
N VAL A 672 -8.29 17.39 29.20
CA VAL A 672 -9.30 16.32 29.16
C VAL A 672 -10.61 16.89 28.63
N PHE A 673 -11.31 16.13 27.79
CA PHE A 673 -12.64 16.49 27.34
C PHE A 673 -13.64 16.29 28.48
N SER A 674 -14.37 17.33 28.83
CA SER A 674 -15.47 17.19 29.77
C SER A 674 -16.66 16.51 29.07
N SER A 675 -17.25 15.52 29.74
CA SER A 675 -18.45 14.80 29.28
C SER A 675 -19.71 15.69 29.19
N GLU A 676 -19.69 16.88 29.78
CA GLU A 676 -20.81 17.82 29.84
C GLU A 676 -20.54 19.05 28.92
N GLY A 677 -20.50 18.81 27.60
CA GLY A 677 -20.57 19.86 26.60
C GLY A 677 -19.31 20.69 26.41
N ARG A 678 -18.35 20.16 25.64
CA ARG A 678 -17.26 20.87 24.89
C ARG A 678 -16.50 21.99 25.62
N LYS A 679 -16.23 21.84 26.90
CA LYS A 679 -15.21 22.66 27.57
C LYS A 679 -14.01 21.78 27.85
N ASP A 680 -12.90 22.07 27.19
CA ASP A 680 -11.61 21.47 27.51
C ASP A 680 -11.15 22.03 28.85
N CYS A 681 -10.78 21.15 29.79
CA CYS A 681 -10.23 21.55 31.08
C CYS A 681 -8.85 20.90 31.27
N PHE A 682 -8.02 21.53 32.10
CA PHE A 682 -6.75 20.93 32.48
C PHE A 682 -6.97 19.62 33.22
N SER A 683 -6.11 18.63 33.00
CA SER A 683 -6.19 17.39 33.74
C SER A 683 -5.81 17.56 35.20
N ASP A 684 -6.49 16.83 36.10
CA ASP A 684 -6.24 16.92 37.55
C ASP A 684 -4.78 16.56 37.89
N PHE A 685 -4.19 15.64 37.16
CA PHE A 685 -2.79 15.27 37.36
C PHE A 685 -1.83 16.38 36.93
N PHE A 686 -2.14 17.05 35.85
CA PHE A 686 -1.37 18.21 35.39
C PHE A 686 -1.41 19.35 36.44
N ILE A 687 -2.60 19.70 36.92
CA ILE A 687 -2.77 20.73 37.97
C ILE A 687 -1.95 20.32 39.22
N TRP A 688 -2.03 19.07 39.64
CA TRP A 688 -1.30 18.55 40.76
C TRP A 688 0.25 18.65 40.58
N LEU A 689 0.76 18.39 39.38
CA LEU A 689 2.20 18.56 39.08
C LEU A 689 2.63 20.03 39.22
N CYS A 690 1.82 20.96 38.70
CA CYS A 690 2.09 22.38 38.83
C CYS A 690 2.07 22.87 40.29
N ASP A 691 1.11 22.41 41.08
CA ASP A 691 0.96 22.79 42.50
C ASP A 691 2.12 22.27 43.38
N ASN A 692 2.72 21.11 43.05
CA ASN A 692 3.73 20.49 43.90
C ASN A 692 5.18 20.65 43.38
N PHE A 693 5.37 20.87 42.06
CA PHE A 693 6.68 20.94 41.42
C PHE A 693 6.80 22.11 40.42
N GLY A 694 5.88 23.06 40.43
CA GLY A 694 5.85 24.21 39.52
C GLY A 694 7.00 25.20 39.67
N ASP A 695 7.78 25.10 40.74
CA ASP A 695 9.01 25.84 40.95
C ASP A 695 10.25 25.26 40.24
N GLN A 696 10.13 24.06 39.70
CA GLN A 696 11.19 23.37 38.96
C GLN A 696 11.22 23.81 37.49
N GLN A 697 12.22 24.57 37.07
CA GLN A 697 12.40 25.03 35.69
C GLN A 697 12.34 23.89 34.67
N ARG A 698 12.96 22.77 34.99
CA ARG A 698 12.99 21.59 34.11
C ARG A 698 11.59 21.03 33.87
N MET A 699 10.74 20.96 34.88
CA MET A 699 9.36 20.50 34.74
C MET A 699 8.54 21.44 33.82
N LEU A 700 8.76 22.76 33.97
CA LEU A 700 8.11 23.77 33.13
C LEU A 700 8.59 23.73 31.68
N ASP A 701 9.88 23.45 31.44
CA ASP A 701 10.46 23.34 30.10
C ASP A 701 9.89 22.11 29.35
N GLU A 702 9.83 20.96 30.02
CA GLU A 702 9.24 19.73 29.44
C GLU A 702 7.73 19.91 29.16
N PHE A 703 7.04 20.57 30.05
CA PHE A 703 5.65 20.91 29.87
C PHE A 703 5.44 21.86 28.69
N SER A 704 6.24 22.93 28.56
CA SER A 704 6.18 23.88 27.43
C SER A 704 6.42 23.18 26.10
N SER A 705 7.32 22.22 26.06
CA SER A 705 7.58 21.37 24.89
C SER A 705 6.36 20.53 24.50
N ASN A 706 5.67 19.97 25.48
CA ASN A 706 4.44 19.19 25.26
C ASN A 706 3.27 20.07 24.73
N MET A 707 3.23 21.36 25.12
CA MET A 707 2.21 22.31 24.66
C MET A 707 2.43 22.85 23.25
N GLY A 708 3.62 22.81 22.71
CA GLY A 708 3.96 23.38 21.39
C GLY A 708 3.16 22.84 20.21
N SER A 709 2.52 21.70 20.35
CA SER A 709 1.63 21.09 19.36
C SER A 709 0.17 21.59 19.39
N PHE A 710 -0.20 22.47 20.33
CA PHE A 710 -1.60 22.89 20.59
C PHE A 710 -2.00 24.28 20.13
N SER A 711 -1.38 24.83 19.12
CA SER A 711 -1.62 26.20 18.63
C SER A 711 -3.06 26.48 18.11
N TRP A 712 -3.99 25.52 18.19
CA TRP A 712 -5.33 25.62 17.56
C TRP A 712 -6.52 25.53 18.53
N CYS A 713 -6.31 25.17 19.78
CA CYS A 713 -7.42 25.11 20.74
C CYS A 713 -7.43 26.38 21.59
N GLY A 714 -8.40 27.26 21.37
CA GLY A 714 -8.68 28.37 22.26
C GLY A 714 -9.22 27.83 23.60
N VAL A 715 -8.34 27.62 24.57
CA VAL A 715 -8.72 27.23 25.92
C VAL A 715 -9.06 28.47 26.71
N ASP A 716 -10.34 28.67 27.01
CA ASP A 716 -10.77 29.72 27.92
C ASP A 716 -10.11 29.51 29.31
N GLY A 717 -9.42 30.52 29.78
CA GLY A 717 -8.75 30.48 31.08
C GLY A 717 -7.29 30.02 31.05
N PHE A 718 -6.70 29.69 29.90
CA PHE A 718 -5.27 29.33 29.82
C PHE A 718 -4.35 30.44 30.27
N SER A 719 -4.59 31.70 29.77
CA SER A 719 -3.83 32.87 30.17
C SER A 719 -3.93 33.14 31.66
N ASP A 720 -5.12 32.97 32.25
CA ASP A 720 -5.38 33.20 33.67
C ASP A 720 -4.72 32.11 34.53
N PHE A 721 -4.71 30.86 34.10
CA PHE A 721 -4.05 29.78 34.82
C PHE A 721 -2.51 29.94 34.80
N ILE A 722 -1.92 30.25 33.65
CA ILE A 722 -0.48 30.53 33.55
C ILE A 722 -0.08 31.71 34.38
N ALA A 723 -0.86 32.80 34.38
CA ALA A 723 -0.60 34.00 35.22
C ALA A 723 -0.67 33.73 36.72
N GLN A 724 -1.43 32.71 37.15
CA GLN A 724 -1.55 32.29 38.56
C GLN A 724 -0.38 31.39 39.00
N GLN A 725 0.19 30.59 38.06
CA GLN A 725 1.22 29.59 38.38
C GLN A 725 2.65 30.04 38.11
N ILE A 726 2.84 31.11 37.28
CA ILE A 726 4.16 31.67 37.01
C ILE A 726 4.27 33.03 37.75
N PRO A 727 4.94 33.13 38.90
CA PRO A 727 5.25 34.41 39.54
C PRO A 727 6.15 35.19 38.58
N CYS A 728 5.74 36.45 38.27
CA CYS A 728 6.51 37.39 37.47
C CYS A 728 7.92 37.62 37.98
#